data_b82cf3f2581bcf3fd0b4ebce734138c8
#
_entry.id   b82cf3f2581bcf3fd0b4ebce734138c8
#
_cell.length_a   1.000
_cell.length_b   1.000
_cell.length_c   1.000
_cell.angle_alpha   90.00
_cell.angle_beta   90.00
_cell.angle_gamma   90.00
#
_symmetry.space_group_name_H-M   'P 1'
#
loop_
_entity.id
_entity.type
_entity.pdbx_description
1 polymer ?
#
loop_
_entity_poly.entity_id
_entity_poly.type
_entity_poly.pdbx_seq_one_letter_code
_entity_poly.pdbx_strand_id
1 'polypeptide(L)'
;MTSILDQDIMYLPGVGPKKKEILSKELNIHTWGDLLEYYPYKYIDRTKIYRIMELSDDMPFVQVRGKILSFEEFPMSARKKRVVAHFTDGRGIVDLVWFRGAQYIYKNYKVGEEYIVFGKPTVYQGRYQFAHPEIDRVADLKLEEMGMQPFYMTTETMKKRGMQSRAVERLTKTLVTRIPKGAIQESLLPSMIGRLNLISREDAYRKIHYPRSLDDVQRAQVRLKFEELFYVQLNILRYASEHRRKYKGYVFGKIGPIFNDFFAENLPFDLTEAQKRVMHEIRDDMRSGHQMNRLLQGDVGSGKTLVALMTMLIAIDNGFQACMMAPTEILAEQHLSTIRAFLKDMPVRVEMLTGMVKGKKREKILHDLAEGKIDILVGTHAIIEDTVQFKQLGIAVVDEQHRFGVAQRAKLWGKSENPPHILVMTATPIPRTLAMTIYGDLDVSVIDELPPGRKPIMTIHKYDNQTVSLYNGIRQQVREGRQVYIVFPLIEESEKSDLKNLEDGYKKLCEIFPEFRLSKVHGRMKPSEKEAEMQKFVNGETQILVATTVIEVGVNVPNASVMVILDAQRFGLSQLHQLRGRVGRGADQSYCLLVTGYELSSETRKRIDIMCDTNDGFRIAEADLKLRGPGDLEGTQQSGIAFDLKIADIARDGQLVQLARNEAQKIIDDDPRCEKTQYSLLWNHLKELRNTQINWSAIS
;
A
#
# COMPACT_ATOMS: atom_id res chain seq x y z
N MET A 1 -35.53 14.47 -9.81
CA MET A 1 -35.57 15.48 -8.73
C MET A 1 -34.13 15.64 -8.24
N THR A 2 -33.61 16.85 -8.24
CA THR A 2 -32.28 17.14 -7.67
C THR A 2 -32.31 16.80 -6.18
N SER A 3 -31.34 16.02 -5.72
CA SER A 3 -31.21 15.65 -4.31
C SER A 3 -31.03 16.93 -3.45
N ILE A 4 -31.55 16.93 -2.23
CA ILE A 4 -31.29 18.02 -1.27
C ILE A 4 -29.79 18.18 -1.02
N LEU A 5 -29.01 17.12 -1.22
CA LEU A 5 -27.56 17.09 -1.05
C LEU A 5 -26.81 17.83 -2.17
N ASP A 6 -27.45 18.03 -3.34
CA ASP A 6 -26.87 18.78 -4.47
C ASP A 6 -26.98 20.29 -4.30
N GLN A 7 -27.63 20.78 -3.23
CA GLN A 7 -27.73 22.19 -2.97
C GLN A 7 -26.35 22.83 -2.72
N ASP A 8 -26.15 24.02 -3.30
CA ASP A 8 -24.90 24.78 -3.10
C ASP A 8 -24.72 25.10 -1.62
N ILE A 9 -23.48 24.97 -1.13
CA ILE A 9 -23.11 25.17 0.26
C ILE A 9 -23.45 26.58 0.77
N MET A 10 -23.57 27.57 -0.10
CA MET A 10 -23.92 28.95 0.23
C MET A 10 -25.32 29.06 0.86
N TYR A 11 -26.23 28.13 0.52
CA TYR A 11 -27.58 28.12 1.07
C TYR A 11 -27.67 27.54 2.49
N LEU A 12 -26.55 26.99 2.99
CA LEU A 12 -26.50 26.53 4.38
C LEU A 12 -26.42 27.72 5.34
N PRO A 13 -27.35 27.86 6.32
CA PRO A 13 -27.27 28.91 7.30
C PRO A 13 -25.93 28.94 8.03
N GLY A 14 -25.34 30.13 8.10
CA GLY A 14 -24.01 30.33 8.66
C GLY A 14 -22.88 30.26 7.62
N VAL A 15 -23.18 29.94 6.35
CA VAL A 15 -22.23 30.02 5.22
C VAL A 15 -22.58 31.23 4.38
N GLY A 16 -21.78 32.28 4.48
CA GLY A 16 -21.84 33.44 3.56
C GLY A 16 -20.79 33.30 2.46
N PRO A 17 -20.74 34.28 1.50
CA PRO A 17 -19.83 34.22 0.35
C PRO A 17 -18.35 33.97 0.72
N LYS A 18 -17.87 34.65 1.79
CA LYS A 18 -16.49 34.47 2.28
C LYS A 18 -16.20 33.07 2.79
N LYS A 19 -17.16 32.44 3.51
CA LYS A 19 -16.97 31.06 3.99
C LYS A 19 -17.11 30.06 2.86
N LYS A 20 -18.02 30.26 1.91
CA LYS A 20 -18.12 29.44 0.70
C LYS A 20 -16.78 29.43 -0.04
N GLU A 21 -16.18 30.59 -0.27
CA GLU A 21 -14.87 30.67 -0.96
C GLU A 21 -13.79 29.86 -0.23
N ILE A 22 -13.74 29.94 1.11
CA ILE A 22 -12.77 29.19 1.91
C ILE A 22 -13.04 27.69 1.81
N LEU A 23 -14.29 27.24 1.98
CA LEU A 23 -14.67 25.84 1.93
C LEU A 23 -14.37 25.23 0.54
N SER A 24 -14.66 25.98 -0.53
CA SER A 24 -14.39 25.51 -1.89
C SER A 24 -12.89 25.44 -2.23
N LYS A 25 -12.10 26.45 -1.82
CA LYS A 25 -10.67 26.50 -2.15
C LYS A 25 -9.82 25.56 -1.30
N GLU A 26 -10.12 25.46 -0.01
CA GLU A 26 -9.29 24.75 0.95
C GLU A 26 -9.71 23.29 1.14
N LEU A 27 -10.99 22.97 0.98
CA LEU A 27 -11.54 21.64 1.24
C LEU A 27 -12.30 21.03 0.06
N ASN A 28 -12.38 21.73 -1.08
CA ASN A 28 -13.17 21.31 -2.24
C ASN A 28 -14.66 21.01 -1.92
N ILE A 29 -15.24 21.76 -0.94
CA ILE A 29 -16.65 21.62 -0.53
C ILE A 29 -17.49 22.64 -1.27
N HIS A 30 -18.39 22.20 -2.14
CA HIS A 30 -19.25 23.01 -2.98
C HIS A 30 -20.74 22.83 -2.64
N THR A 31 -21.11 21.64 -2.19
CA THR A 31 -22.52 21.24 -1.95
C THR A 31 -22.75 20.81 -0.50
N TRP A 32 -24.01 20.62 -0.15
CA TRP A 32 -24.40 20.04 1.15
C TRP A 32 -23.90 18.59 1.26
N GLY A 33 -23.90 17.84 0.18
CA GLY A 33 -23.36 16.48 0.11
C GLY A 33 -21.86 16.45 0.42
N ASP A 34 -21.09 17.36 -0.17
CA ASP A 34 -19.64 17.42 0.08
C ASP A 34 -19.34 17.69 1.56
N LEU A 35 -20.12 18.60 2.20
CA LEU A 35 -19.95 18.86 3.63
C LEU A 35 -20.37 17.66 4.50
N LEU A 36 -21.43 16.92 4.09
CA LEU A 36 -21.89 15.73 4.80
C LEU A 36 -20.87 14.59 4.71
N GLU A 37 -20.12 14.51 3.60
CA GLU A 37 -19.06 13.54 3.38
C GLU A 37 -17.68 14.01 3.84
N TYR A 38 -17.59 15.18 4.47
CA TYR A 38 -16.38 15.66 5.11
C TYR A 38 -16.29 15.13 6.55
N TYR A 39 -15.68 13.97 6.72
CA TYR A 39 -15.71 13.23 7.98
C TYR A 39 -14.71 13.75 9.03
N PRO A 40 -15.06 13.66 10.33
CA PRO A 40 -14.12 13.94 11.41
C PRO A 40 -12.97 12.94 11.44
N TYR A 41 -11.76 13.42 11.71
CA TYR A 41 -10.57 12.56 11.82
C TYR A 41 -10.35 11.98 13.22
N LYS A 42 -10.96 12.60 14.24
CA LYS A 42 -10.94 12.12 15.64
C LYS A 42 -12.15 12.60 16.41
N TYR A 43 -12.40 11.95 17.53
CA TYR A 43 -13.45 12.31 18.50
C TYR A 43 -12.85 12.47 19.88
N ILE A 44 -13.41 13.38 20.66
CA ILE A 44 -13.05 13.58 22.05
C ILE A 44 -14.30 13.33 22.89
N ASP A 45 -14.16 12.47 23.88
CA ASP A 45 -15.24 12.18 24.82
C ASP A 45 -15.46 13.37 25.77
N ARG A 46 -16.64 13.99 25.66
CA ARG A 46 -17.08 15.07 26.54
C ARG A 46 -18.19 14.62 27.50
N THR A 47 -18.40 13.33 27.65
CA THR A 47 -19.38 12.79 28.60
C THR A 47 -18.83 12.79 30.03
N LYS A 48 -17.51 12.64 30.18
CA LYS A 48 -16.84 12.51 31.47
C LYS A 48 -16.31 13.86 31.96
N ILE A 49 -16.79 14.30 33.14
CA ILE A 49 -16.28 15.46 33.87
C ILE A 49 -15.35 14.91 34.97
N TYR A 50 -14.10 15.30 34.95
CA TYR A 50 -13.08 14.93 35.93
C TYR A 50 -13.06 15.91 37.07
N ARG A 51 -12.64 15.47 38.25
CA ARG A 51 -12.31 16.34 39.37
C ARG A 51 -10.86 16.83 39.22
N ILE A 52 -10.56 18.01 39.78
CA ILE A 52 -9.20 18.56 39.72
C ILE A 52 -8.18 17.62 40.40
N MET A 53 -8.58 16.92 41.45
CA MET A 53 -7.73 15.96 42.15
C MET A 53 -7.42 14.67 41.32
N GLU A 54 -8.20 14.40 40.27
CA GLU A 54 -8.01 13.23 39.37
C GLU A 54 -7.07 13.54 38.19
N LEU A 55 -6.60 14.81 38.07
CA LEU A 55 -5.75 15.21 36.94
C LEU A 55 -4.35 14.60 37.06
N SER A 56 -3.81 14.16 35.95
CA SER A 56 -2.42 13.78 35.77
C SER A 56 -1.86 14.40 34.48
N ASP A 57 -0.56 14.52 34.36
CA ASP A 57 0.13 15.17 33.24
C ASP A 57 0.16 14.31 31.96
N ASP A 58 -0.06 13.02 32.10
CA ASP A 58 -0.20 12.06 30.99
C ASP A 58 -1.61 11.99 30.38
N MET A 59 -2.61 12.65 31.05
CA MET A 59 -3.97 12.67 30.56
C MET A 59 -4.10 13.39 29.21
N PRO A 60 -4.98 12.88 28.31
CA PRO A 60 -5.38 13.61 27.10
C PRO A 60 -6.18 14.86 27.47
N PHE A 61 -6.86 15.45 26.50
CA PHE A 61 -7.82 16.55 26.77
C PHE A 61 -8.95 16.07 27.67
N VAL A 62 -9.20 16.78 28.77
CA VAL A 62 -10.21 16.46 29.78
C VAL A 62 -11.12 17.64 30.09
N GLN A 63 -12.27 17.36 30.67
CA GLN A 63 -13.20 18.37 31.17
C GLN A 63 -13.21 18.45 32.70
N VAL A 64 -13.23 19.66 33.21
CA VAL A 64 -13.39 19.95 34.65
C VAL A 64 -14.52 20.96 34.82
N ARG A 65 -15.45 20.68 35.73
CA ARG A 65 -16.50 21.62 36.11
C ARG A 65 -16.13 22.38 37.40
N GLY A 66 -16.32 23.66 37.41
CA GLY A 66 -16.00 24.48 38.60
C GLY A 66 -16.32 25.96 38.42
N LYS A 67 -15.72 26.79 39.27
CA LYS A 67 -15.89 28.23 39.30
C LYS A 67 -14.55 28.96 39.22
N ILE A 68 -14.56 30.13 38.60
CA ILE A 68 -13.40 31.03 38.62
C ILE A 68 -13.40 31.79 39.97
N LEU A 69 -12.28 31.68 40.70
CA LEU A 69 -12.10 32.35 41.97
C LEU A 69 -11.56 33.78 41.79
N SER A 70 -10.56 33.95 40.96
CA SER A 70 -9.91 35.24 40.73
C SER A 70 -9.15 35.25 39.44
N PHE A 71 -8.77 36.43 38.96
CA PHE A 71 -7.87 36.62 37.81
C PHE A 71 -6.60 37.34 38.25
N GLU A 72 -5.47 36.93 37.72
CA GLU A 72 -4.18 37.58 37.88
C GLU A 72 -3.55 37.91 36.51
N GLU A 73 -2.87 39.07 36.46
CA GLU A 73 -2.15 39.47 35.24
C GLU A 73 -0.63 39.50 35.53
N PHE A 74 0.10 38.87 34.62
CA PHE A 74 1.56 38.89 34.66
C PHE A 74 2.11 39.58 33.39
N PRO A 75 2.96 40.61 33.52
CA PRO A 75 3.60 41.25 32.37
C PRO A 75 4.60 40.28 31.72
N MET A 76 4.50 40.10 30.41
CA MET A 76 5.49 39.29 29.63
C MET A 76 6.42 40.19 28.81
N SER A 77 5.95 41.34 28.35
CA SER A 77 6.72 42.39 27.65
C SER A 77 5.92 43.68 27.67
N ALA A 78 6.51 44.80 27.17
CA ALA A 78 5.86 46.13 27.17
C ALA A 78 4.42 46.18 26.61
N ARG A 79 4.03 45.18 25.80
CA ARG A 79 2.69 45.11 25.16
C ARG A 79 1.97 43.78 25.31
N LYS A 80 2.55 42.78 25.99
CA LYS A 80 1.97 41.43 26.12
C LYS A 80 1.77 41.11 27.62
N LYS A 81 0.54 40.70 27.97
CA LYS A 81 0.20 40.25 29.32
C LYS A 81 -0.26 38.81 29.27
N ARG A 82 0.17 37.99 30.23
CA ARG A 82 -0.36 36.68 30.54
C ARG A 82 -1.46 36.83 31.54
N VAL A 83 -2.64 36.30 31.26
CA VAL A 83 -3.76 36.23 32.19
C VAL A 83 -3.86 34.83 32.75
N VAL A 84 -3.99 34.72 34.05
CA VAL A 84 -4.22 33.48 34.79
C VAL A 84 -5.53 33.61 35.55
N ALA A 85 -6.43 32.64 35.37
CA ALA A 85 -7.62 32.52 36.21
C ALA A 85 -7.46 31.30 37.12
N HIS A 86 -7.63 31.51 38.43
CA HIS A 86 -7.66 30.43 39.40
C HIS A 86 -9.06 29.79 39.38
N PHE A 87 -9.09 28.50 39.05
CA PHE A 87 -10.34 27.77 38.86
C PHE A 87 -10.42 26.60 39.86
N THR A 88 -11.60 26.42 40.48
CA THR A 88 -11.82 25.40 41.51
C THR A 88 -13.09 24.61 41.27
N ASP A 89 -13.03 23.32 41.58
CA ASP A 89 -14.18 22.41 41.71
C ASP A 89 -14.69 22.29 43.15
N GLY A 90 -14.14 23.11 44.08
CA GLY A 90 -14.42 23.07 45.52
C GLY A 90 -13.51 22.13 46.31
N ARG A 91 -12.68 21.32 45.66
CA ARG A 91 -11.73 20.38 46.29
C ARG A 91 -10.28 20.60 45.87
N GLY A 92 -10.06 21.14 44.68
CA GLY A 92 -8.76 21.46 44.16
C GLY A 92 -8.76 22.80 43.43
N ILE A 93 -7.57 23.27 43.07
CA ILE A 93 -7.37 24.50 42.29
C ILE A 93 -6.49 24.17 41.09
N VAL A 94 -6.85 24.68 39.91
CA VAL A 94 -6.11 24.61 38.67
C VAL A 94 -6.03 25.97 38.02
N ASP A 95 -4.95 26.27 37.31
CA ASP A 95 -4.73 27.55 36.65
C ASP A 95 -5.16 27.48 35.18
N LEU A 96 -6.00 28.44 34.77
CA LEU A 96 -6.38 28.65 33.39
C LEU A 96 -5.53 29.77 32.81
N VAL A 97 -4.72 29.51 31.80
CA VAL A 97 -3.67 30.43 31.36
C VAL A 97 -3.88 30.88 29.93
N TRP A 98 -3.82 32.19 29.68
CA TRP A 98 -3.87 32.81 28.37
C TRP A 98 -2.68 33.73 28.13
N PHE A 99 -2.02 33.56 27.01
CA PHE A 99 -0.89 34.39 26.58
C PHE A 99 -1.32 35.54 25.64
N ARG A 100 -2.60 35.61 25.27
CA ARG A 100 -3.19 36.63 24.38
C ARG A 100 -4.67 36.81 24.69
N GLY A 101 -5.22 38.02 24.39
CA GLY A 101 -6.66 38.25 24.42
C GLY A 101 -7.21 38.62 25.80
N ALA A 102 -6.44 39.26 26.67
CA ALA A 102 -6.86 39.64 28.03
C ALA A 102 -8.23 40.35 28.09
N GLN A 103 -8.49 41.33 27.22
CA GLN A 103 -9.78 42.07 27.18
C GLN A 103 -10.97 41.14 26.85
N TYR A 104 -10.77 40.14 26.00
CA TYR A 104 -11.78 39.15 25.65
C TYR A 104 -12.12 38.29 26.87
N ILE A 105 -11.12 37.89 27.65
CA ILE A 105 -11.26 37.00 28.81
C ILE A 105 -12.13 37.64 29.87
N TYR A 106 -11.83 38.90 30.29
CA TYR A 106 -12.60 39.61 31.28
C TYR A 106 -14.03 39.95 30.83
N LYS A 107 -14.23 40.14 29.52
CA LYS A 107 -15.56 40.43 28.98
C LYS A 107 -16.48 39.20 29.03
N ASN A 108 -15.91 38.00 28.83
CA ASN A 108 -16.70 36.78 28.65
C ASN A 108 -16.77 35.87 29.87
N TYR A 109 -15.82 35.98 30.81
CA TYR A 109 -15.79 35.11 31.99
C TYR A 109 -15.85 35.94 33.29
N LYS A 110 -16.67 35.48 34.24
CA LYS A 110 -16.91 36.16 35.48
C LYS A 110 -16.54 35.29 36.68
N VAL A 111 -16.03 35.94 37.73
CA VAL A 111 -15.77 35.31 39.02
C VAL A 111 -17.07 34.80 39.64
N GLY A 112 -17.07 33.62 40.21
CA GLY A 112 -18.19 32.98 40.89
C GLY A 112 -19.18 32.25 39.99
N GLU A 113 -19.19 32.49 38.68
CA GLU A 113 -20.00 31.69 37.71
C GLU A 113 -19.46 30.31 37.51
N GLU A 114 -20.34 29.35 37.22
CA GLU A 114 -19.96 27.95 36.91
C GLU A 114 -19.64 27.74 35.43
N TYR A 115 -18.50 27.12 35.20
CA TYR A 115 -18.00 26.80 33.87
C TYR A 115 -17.59 25.32 33.77
N ILE A 116 -17.63 24.81 32.56
CA ILE A 116 -16.90 23.59 32.14
C ILE A 116 -15.68 24.03 31.35
N VAL A 117 -14.53 23.66 31.86
CA VAL A 117 -13.23 23.95 31.26
C VAL A 117 -12.76 22.70 30.56
N PHE A 118 -12.40 22.82 29.28
CA PHE A 118 -11.85 21.72 28.48
C PHE A 118 -10.44 22.05 27.99
N GLY A 119 -9.48 21.17 28.22
CA GLY A 119 -8.10 21.37 27.83
C GLY A 119 -7.22 20.16 28.16
N LYS A 120 -5.95 20.24 27.77
CA LYS A 120 -4.93 19.27 28.18
C LYS A 120 -4.32 19.77 29.50
N PRO A 121 -4.36 18.99 30.58
CA PRO A 121 -3.67 19.33 31.80
C PRO A 121 -2.16 19.29 31.60
N THR A 122 -1.45 20.25 32.13
CA THR A 122 0.02 20.32 32.16
C THR A 122 0.45 20.80 33.53
N VAL A 123 1.63 20.37 33.99
CA VAL A 123 2.18 20.80 35.27
C VAL A 123 3.16 21.94 35.06
N TYR A 124 2.97 23.05 35.77
CA TYR A 124 3.90 24.16 35.79
C TYR A 124 4.11 24.63 37.23
N GLN A 125 5.36 24.69 37.69
CA GLN A 125 5.72 25.04 39.06
C GLN A 125 4.93 24.26 40.14
N GLY A 126 4.70 22.98 39.93
CA GLY A 126 4.01 22.09 40.85
C GLY A 126 2.47 22.24 40.88
N ARG A 127 1.88 23.01 39.98
CA ARG A 127 0.42 23.16 39.84
C ARG A 127 -0.05 22.73 38.48
N TYR A 128 -1.23 22.11 38.42
CA TYR A 128 -1.89 21.84 37.15
C TYR A 128 -2.38 23.13 36.52
N GLN A 129 -2.21 23.23 35.20
CA GLN A 129 -2.72 24.35 34.41
C GLN A 129 -3.31 23.86 33.07
N PHE A 130 -4.25 24.63 32.54
CA PHE A 130 -4.76 24.52 31.20
C PHE A 130 -4.32 25.74 30.39
N ALA A 131 -3.54 25.54 29.33
CA ALA A 131 -3.13 26.61 28.42
C ALA A 131 -4.17 26.82 27.32
N HIS A 132 -4.69 28.07 27.23
CA HIS A 132 -5.75 28.42 26.28
C HIS A 132 -6.93 27.43 26.26
N PRO A 133 -7.53 27.13 27.44
CA PRO A 133 -8.65 26.19 27.51
C PRO A 133 -9.89 26.72 26.78
N GLU A 134 -10.71 25.78 26.31
CA GLU A 134 -12.08 26.06 25.93
C GLU A 134 -12.92 26.15 27.22
N ILE A 135 -13.77 27.18 27.33
CA ILE A 135 -14.60 27.40 28.49
C ILE A 135 -16.03 27.66 28.04
N ASP A 136 -16.95 26.85 28.53
CA ASP A 136 -18.38 26.99 28.29
C ASP A 136 -19.11 27.23 29.62
N ARG A 137 -20.09 28.13 29.63
CA ARG A 137 -20.94 28.38 30.82
C ARG A 137 -21.86 27.19 31.01
N VAL A 138 -21.97 26.70 32.24
CA VAL A 138 -22.88 25.58 32.57
C VAL A 138 -24.34 25.93 32.26
N ALA A 139 -24.73 27.20 32.44
CA ALA A 139 -26.09 27.67 32.16
C ALA A 139 -26.46 27.62 30.66
N ASP A 140 -25.47 27.69 29.77
CA ASP A 140 -25.68 27.69 28.33
C ASP A 140 -25.57 26.26 27.71
N LEU A 141 -25.17 25.28 28.51
CA LEU A 141 -24.97 23.89 28.08
C LEU A 141 -26.19 23.04 28.47
N LYS A 142 -26.74 22.38 27.49
CA LYS A 142 -27.64 21.25 27.74
C LYS A 142 -26.76 20.01 27.99
N LEU A 143 -26.61 19.65 29.26
CA LEU A 143 -25.81 18.49 29.69
C LEU A 143 -26.22 17.18 28.99
N GLU A 144 -27.47 17.06 28.56
CA GLU A 144 -28.01 15.94 27.80
C GLU A 144 -27.49 15.85 26.35
N GLU A 145 -26.94 16.95 25.83
CA GLU A 145 -26.32 17.02 24.49
C GLU A 145 -24.80 16.78 24.51
N MET A 146 -24.22 16.51 25.68
CA MET A 146 -22.80 16.20 25.81
C MET A 146 -22.55 14.76 25.30
N GLY A 147 -21.74 14.65 24.26
CA GLY A 147 -21.40 13.41 23.60
C GLY A 147 -19.96 13.40 23.15
N MET A 148 -19.69 12.59 22.15
CA MET A 148 -18.39 12.56 21.47
C MET A 148 -18.27 13.78 20.56
N GLN A 149 -17.35 14.70 20.87
CA GLN A 149 -17.10 15.88 20.01
C GLN A 149 -16.25 15.50 18.78
N PRO A 150 -16.76 15.74 17.56
CA PRO A 150 -16.01 15.50 16.34
C PRO A 150 -14.96 16.60 16.09
N PHE A 151 -13.78 16.21 15.61
CA PHE A 151 -12.73 17.10 15.16
C PHE A 151 -12.49 16.96 13.66
N TYR A 152 -12.52 18.09 12.96
CA TYR A 152 -12.33 18.19 11.51
C TYR A 152 -10.95 18.74 11.19
N MET A 153 -10.33 18.23 10.13
CA MET A 153 -9.09 18.80 9.61
C MET A 153 -9.33 20.23 9.13
N THR A 154 -8.36 21.10 9.35
CA THR A 154 -8.42 22.49 8.90
C THR A 154 -7.04 22.97 8.52
N THR A 155 -6.94 23.72 7.42
CA THR A 155 -5.69 24.28 6.95
C THR A 155 -5.27 25.49 7.80
N GLU A 156 -4.01 25.91 7.72
CA GLU A 156 -3.53 27.12 8.39
C GLU A 156 -4.24 28.38 7.89
N THR A 157 -4.63 28.43 6.61
CA THR A 157 -5.42 29.50 6.03
C THR A 157 -6.79 29.59 6.67
N MET A 158 -7.46 28.45 6.86
CA MET A 158 -8.75 28.36 7.54
C MET A 158 -8.66 28.86 8.98
N LYS A 159 -7.65 28.41 9.73
CA LYS A 159 -7.41 28.85 11.12
C LYS A 159 -7.24 30.35 11.23
N LYS A 160 -6.42 30.97 10.34
CA LYS A 160 -6.20 32.42 10.29
C LYS A 160 -7.47 33.20 9.97
N ARG A 161 -8.43 32.62 9.22
CA ARG A 161 -9.71 33.23 8.86
C ARG A 161 -10.86 32.85 9.81
N GLY A 162 -10.59 32.26 10.98
CA GLY A 162 -11.56 31.88 11.99
C GLY A 162 -12.39 30.63 11.67
N MET A 163 -11.99 29.85 10.67
CA MET A 163 -12.64 28.60 10.27
C MET A 163 -11.91 27.39 10.87
N GLN A 164 -11.82 27.33 12.21
CA GLN A 164 -11.27 26.18 12.94
C GLN A 164 -12.26 25.01 12.97
N SER A 165 -11.82 23.83 13.45
CA SER A 165 -12.64 22.62 13.56
C SER A 165 -14.03 22.87 14.17
N ARG A 166 -14.14 23.68 15.22
CA ARG A 166 -15.41 24.05 15.87
C ARG A 166 -16.36 24.85 14.96
N ALA A 167 -15.82 25.61 14.00
CA ALA A 167 -16.64 26.29 13.01
C ALA A 167 -17.21 25.30 11.97
N VAL A 168 -16.44 24.31 11.55
CA VAL A 168 -16.91 23.23 10.68
C VAL A 168 -17.95 22.38 11.40
N GLU A 169 -17.71 22.00 12.67
CA GLU A 169 -18.66 21.28 13.53
C GLU A 169 -20.04 21.99 13.60
N ARG A 170 -20.05 23.31 13.74
CA ARG A 170 -21.31 24.08 13.74
C ARG A 170 -22.04 24.01 12.41
N LEU A 171 -21.31 24.04 11.30
CA LEU A 171 -21.89 23.92 9.97
C LEU A 171 -22.46 22.52 9.72
N THR A 172 -21.72 21.45 10.08
CA THR A 172 -22.21 20.07 9.97
C THR A 172 -23.43 19.85 10.89
N LYS A 173 -23.46 20.46 12.08
CA LYS A 173 -24.64 20.45 12.97
C LYS A 173 -25.86 21.07 12.30
N THR A 174 -25.68 22.24 11.76
CA THR A 174 -26.74 22.93 11.04
C THR A 174 -27.25 22.10 9.87
N LEU A 175 -26.34 21.51 9.12
CA LEU A 175 -26.67 20.64 7.99
C LEU A 175 -27.49 19.42 8.41
N VAL A 176 -26.97 18.62 9.35
CA VAL A 176 -27.62 17.39 9.83
C VAL A 176 -29.01 17.68 10.42
N THR A 177 -29.18 18.81 11.10
CA THR A 177 -30.48 19.24 11.66
C THR A 177 -31.47 19.65 10.58
N ARG A 178 -30.99 20.22 9.46
CA ARG A 178 -31.83 20.69 8.35
C ARG A 178 -32.24 19.62 7.36
N ILE A 179 -31.48 18.55 7.24
CA ILE A 179 -31.85 17.43 6.38
C ILE A 179 -33.06 16.71 7.00
N PRO A 180 -34.22 16.68 6.31
CA PRO A 180 -35.39 15.96 6.79
C PRO A 180 -35.13 14.46 6.97
N LYS A 181 -35.82 13.82 7.89
CA LYS A 181 -35.75 12.35 8.01
C LYS A 181 -36.28 11.71 6.74
N GLY A 182 -35.57 10.68 6.23
CA GLY A 182 -35.89 9.99 4.99
C GLY A 182 -35.41 10.69 3.71
N ALA A 183 -34.74 11.85 3.83
CA ALA A 183 -34.21 12.56 2.65
C ALA A 183 -32.90 11.93 2.08
N ILE A 184 -32.16 11.20 2.91
CA ILE A 184 -30.97 10.48 2.48
C ILE A 184 -31.37 9.08 2.03
N GLN A 185 -31.31 8.86 0.73
CA GLN A 185 -31.67 7.57 0.15
C GLN A 185 -30.65 6.49 0.54
N GLU A 186 -31.20 5.29 0.81
CA GLU A 186 -30.36 4.12 1.06
C GLU A 186 -29.66 3.67 -0.22
N SER A 187 -28.43 3.22 -0.10
CA SER A 187 -27.57 2.77 -1.19
C SER A 187 -27.37 1.26 -1.21
N LEU A 188 -27.60 0.57 -0.09
CA LEU A 188 -27.43 -0.87 0.05
C LEU A 188 -28.78 -1.58 0.11
N LEU A 189 -28.79 -2.86 -0.25
CA LEU A 189 -29.99 -3.70 -0.18
C LEU A 189 -30.42 -3.90 1.29
N PRO A 190 -31.72 -3.85 1.62
CA PRO A 190 -32.22 -4.10 2.97
C PRO A 190 -31.79 -5.47 3.53
N SER A 191 -31.75 -6.50 2.68
CA SER A 191 -31.28 -7.84 3.03
C SER A 191 -29.80 -7.87 3.45
N MET A 192 -28.97 -7.07 2.78
CA MET A 192 -27.55 -6.93 3.12
C MET A 192 -27.35 -6.18 4.44
N ILE A 193 -28.08 -5.07 4.63
CA ILE A 193 -28.06 -4.29 5.87
C ILE A 193 -28.43 -5.16 7.07
N GLY A 194 -29.54 -5.93 6.97
CA GLY A 194 -29.98 -6.81 8.07
C GLY A 194 -28.99 -7.94 8.36
N ARG A 195 -28.46 -8.61 7.33
CA ARG A 195 -27.53 -9.72 7.49
C ARG A 195 -26.18 -9.31 8.07
N LEU A 196 -25.69 -8.13 7.68
CA LEU A 196 -24.40 -7.58 8.16
C LEU A 196 -24.55 -6.74 9.43
N ASN A 197 -25.75 -6.63 9.98
CA ASN A 197 -26.07 -5.80 11.15
C ASN A 197 -25.58 -4.34 11.02
N LEU A 198 -25.74 -3.77 9.82
CA LEU A 198 -25.38 -2.39 9.53
C LEU A 198 -26.52 -1.45 9.93
N ILE A 199 -26.18 -0.21 10.25
CA ILE A 199 -27.18 0.86 10.42
C ILE A 199 -27.54 1.46 9.06
N SER A 200 -28.67 2.20 8.99
CA SER A 200 -29.06 2.90 7.77
C SER A 200 -28.02 3.95 7.35
N ARG A 201 -27.99 4.31 6.07
CA ARG A 201 -27.10 5.36 5.56
C ARG A 201 -27.35 6.70 6.25
N GLU A 202 -28.62 7.05 6.46
CA GLU A 202 -28.99 8.28 7.15
C GLU A 202 -28.50 8.29 8.61
N ASP A 203 -28.70 7.18 9.35
CA ASP A 203 -28.22 7.07 10.71
C ASP A 203 -26.69 7.14 10.77
N ALA A 204 -25.99 6.55 9.80
CA ALA A 204 -24.55 6.61 9.73
C ALA A 204 -24.04 8.05 9.57
N TYR A 205 -24.62 8.83 8.65
CA TYR A 205 -24.25 10.24 8.49
C TYR A 205 -24.59 11.09 9.73
N ARG A 206 -25.73 10.83 10.39
CA ARG A 206 -26.08 11.53 11.62
C ARG A 206 -25.12 11.20 12.76
N LYS A 207 -24.80 9.92 12.93
CA LYS A 207 -23.95 9.42 14.00
C LYS A 207 -22.46 9.72 13.80
N ILE A 208 -21.95 9.78 12.55
CA ILE A 208 -20.56 10.15 12.30
C ILE A 208 -20.26 11.60 12.67
N HIS A 209 -21.23 12.50 12.49
CA HIS A 209 -21.11 13.92 12.83
C HIS A 209 -21.59 14.24 14.25
N TYR A 210 -22.53 13.45 14.79
CA TYR A 210 -23.21 13.64 16.07
C TYR A 210 -23.32 12.34 16.85
N PRO A 211 -22.20 11.72 17.24
CA PRO A 211 -22.24 10.49 18.02
C PRO A 211 -22.55 10.81 19.49
N ARG A 212 -23.37 9.95 20.10
CA ARG A 212 -23.65 9.98 21.54
C ARG A 212 -22.65 9.14 22.33
N SER A 213 -22.03 8.14 21.69
CA SER A 213 -21.12 7.18 22.29
C SER A 213 -20.03 6.76 21.31
N LEU A 214 -19.00 6.05 21.80
CA LEU A 214 -18.00 5.39 20.96
C LEU A 214 -18.62 4.31 20.07
N ASP A 215 -19.65 3.62 20.53
CA ASP A 215 -20.38 2.62 19.73
C ASP A 215 -21.06 3.28 18.51
N ASP A 216 -21.67 4.46 18.68
CA ASP A 216 -22.23 5.21 17.55
C ASP A 216 -21.16 5.56 16.51
N VAL A 217 -19.97 5.98 16.94
CA VAL A 217 -18.84 6.26 16.05
C VAL A 217 -18.43 5.01 15.29
N GLN A 218 -18.23 3.89 15.99
CA GLN A 218 -17.80 2.64 15.39
C GLN A 218 -18.81 2.11 14.38
N ARG A 219 -20.09 2.08 14.72
CA ARG A 219 -21.16 1.62 13.84
C ARG A 219 -21.30 2.50 12.59
N ALA A 220 -21.20 3.83 12.76
CA ALA A 220 -21.21 4.76 11.64
C ALA A 220 -19.99 4.56 10.71
N GLN A 221 -18.81 4.44 11.29
CA GLN A 221 -17.58 4.20 10.53
C GLN A 221 -17.65 2.86 9.76
N VAL A 222 -18.08 1.77 10.41
CA VAL A 222 -18.22 0.46 9.75
C VAL A 222 -19.19 0.56 8.58
N ARG A 223 -20.35 1.22 8.77
CA ARG A 223 -21.34 1.38 7.70
C ARG A 223 -20.81 2.17 6.51
N LEU A 224 -20.20 3.33 6.75
CA LEU A 224 -19.70 4.20 5.67
C LEU A 224 -18.49 3.61 4.97
N LYS A 225 -17.54 3.03 5.71
CA LYS A 225 -16.38 2.33 5.15
C LYS A 225 -16.78 1.12 4.32
N PHE A 226 -17.72 0.31 4.83
CA PHE A 226 -18.23 -0.83 4.07
C PHE A 226 -18.87 -0.39 2.76
N GLU A 227 -19.72 0.63 2.78
CA GLU A 227 -20.36 1.16 1.57
C GLU A 227 -19.34 1.61 0.53
N GLU A 228 -18.38 2.41 0.93
CA GLU A 228 -17.32 2.92 0.05
C GLU A 228 -16.53 1.78 -0.59
N LEU A 229 -16.05 0.85 0.23
CA LEU A 229 -15.30 -0.32 -0.23
C LEU A 229 -16.16 -1.27 -1.09
N PHE A 230 -17.44 -1.44 -0.75
CA PHE A 230 -18.35 -2.29 -1.50
C PHE A 230 -18.55 -1.77 -2.93
N TYR A 231 -18.79 -0.48 -3.12
CA TYR A 231 -18.96 0.09 -4.45
C TYR A 231 -17.67 0.08 -5.27
N VAL A 232 -16.51 0.24 -4.64
CA VAL A 232 -15.21 0.03 -5.28
C VAL A 232 -15.10 -1.40 -5.79
N GLN A 233 -15.34 -2.39 -4.93
CA GLN A 233 -15.24 -3.81 -5.31
C GLN A 233 -16.31 -4.22 -6.33
N LEU A 234 -17.54 -3.72 -6.20
CA LEU A 234 -18.62 -4.01 -7.13
C LEU A 234 -18.29 -3.50 -8.55
N ASN A 235 -17.70 -2.30 -8.65
CA ASN A 235 -17.31 -1.75 -9.95
C ASN A 235 -16.14 -2.53 -10.57
N ILE A 236 -15.14 -2.89 -9.79
CA ILE A 236 -14.00 -3.71 -10.22
C ILE A 236 -14.49 -5.07 -10.77
N LEU A 237 -15.31 -5.78 -9.99
CA LEU A 237 -15.80 -7.10 -10.36
C LEU A 237 -16.75 -7.04 -11.55
N ARG A 238 -17.57 -5.99 -11.66
CA ARG A 238 -18.43 -5.75 -12.84
C ARG A 238 -17.57 -5.61 -14.10
N TYR A 239 -16.53 -4.78 -14.04
CA TYR A 239 -15.61 -4.59 -15.17
C TYR A 239 -14.92 -5.89 -15.57
N ALA A 240 -14.41 -6.65 -14.59
CA ALA A 240 -13.79 -7.95 -14.81
C ALA A 240 -14.80 -8.95 -15.46
N SER A 241 -16.06 -8.96 -15.00
CA SER A 241 -17.12 -9.79 -15.56
C SER A 241 -17.46 -9.39 -17.01
N GLU A 242 -17.56 -8.09 -17.30
CA GLU A 242 -17.78 -7.58 -18.66
C GLU A 242 -16.62 -7.98 -19.59
N HIS A 243 -15.38 -7.87 -19.12
CA HIS A 243 -14.19 -8.25 -19.85
C HIS A 243 -14.16 -9.75 -20.16
N ARG A 244 -14.41 -10.61 -19.18
CA ARG A 244 -14.49 -12.08 -19.35
C ARG A 244 -15.54 -12.48 -20.38
N ARG A 245 -16.68 -11.78 -20.45
CA ARG A 245 -17.72 -12.07 -21.44
C ARG A 245 -17.36 -11.60 -22.85
N LYS A 246 -16.62 -10.49 -22.96
CA LYS A 246 -16.21 -9.89 -24.24
C LYS A 246 -15.11 -10.70 -24.93
N TYR A 247 -14.16 -11.20 -24.15
CA TYR A 247 -13.00 -11.90 -24.69
C TYR A 247 -13.04 -13.40 -24.36
N LYS A 248 -13.24 -14.20 -25.41
CA LYS A 248 -13.10 -15.66 -25.31
C LYS A 248 -11.62 -16.01 -25.24
N GLY A 249 -11.24 -16.88 -24.32
CA GLY A 249 -9.90 -17.44 -24.23
C GLY A 249 -9.75 -18.76 -24.99
N TYR A 250 -8.53 -19.21 -25.17
CA TYR A 250 -8.27 -20.57 -25.60
C TYR A 250 -8.65 -21.58 -24.49
N VAL A 251 -9.05 -22.78 -24.89
CA VAL A 251 -9.37 -23.85 -23.93
C VAL A 251 -8.24 -24.87 -23.93
N PHE A 252 -7.51 -24.96 -22.82
CA PHE A 252 -6.48 -25.97 -22.63
C PHE A 252 -7.03 -27.13 -21.80
N GLY A 253 -7.71 -28.04 -22.48
CA GLY A 253 -8.38 -29.17 -21.85
C GLY A 253 -7.49 -30.36 -21.52
N LYS A 254 -6.32 -30.47 -22.19
CA LYS A 254 -5.45 -31.61 -22.08
C LYS A 254 -4.22 -31.31 -21.21
N ILE A 255 -3.84 -32.28 -20.39
CA ILE A 255 -2.50 -32.40 -19.83
C ILE A 255 -1.87 -33.55 -20.63
N GLY A 256 -0.90 -33.21 -21.47
CA GLY A 256 -0.31 -34.15 -22.42
C GLY A 256 1.02 -34.74 -21.93
N PRO A 257 1.74 -35.39 -22.82
CA PRO A 257 2.98 -36.09 -22.48
C PRO A 257 4.08 -35.13 -22.02
N ILE A 258 4.19 -33.94 -22.63
CA ILE A 258 5.27 -33.00 -22.28
C ILE A 258 5.20 -32.60 -20.83
N PHE A 259 3.99 -32.25 -20.34
CA PHE A 259 3.79 -31.91 -18.92
C PHE A 259 4.01 -33.12 -18.01
N ASN A 260 3.50 -34.29 -18.39
CA ASN A 260 3.60 -35.49 -17.56
C ASN A 260 5.06 -35.98 -17.45
N ASP A 261 5.81 -36.03 -18.57
CA ASP A 261 7.21 -36.38 -18.57
C ASP A 261 8.06 -35.41 -17.75
N PHE A 262 7.78 -34.10 -17.90
CA PHE A 262 8.41 -33.07 -17.06
C PHE A 262 8.17 -33.33 -15.57
N PHE A 263 6.91 -33.59 -15.21
CA PHE A 263 6.52 -33.79 -13.80
C PHE A 263 7.11 -35.06 -13.19
N ALA A 264 7.22 -36.13 -14.01
CA ALA A 264 7.70 -37.42 -13.54
C ALA A 264 9.25 -37.51 -13.51
N GLU A 265 9.94 -36.90 -14.47
CA GLU A 265 11.38 -37.16 -14.68
C GLU A 265 12.27 -35.93 -14.47
N ASN A 266 11.76 -34.72 -14.74
CA ASN A 266 12.57 -33.49 -14.75
C ASN A 266 12.31 -32.56 -13.56
N LEU A 267 11.30 -32.84 -12.75
CA LEU A 267 11.02 -32.03 -11.55
C LEU A 267 12.08 -32.35 -10.48
N PRO A 268 12.91 -31.37 -10.07
CA PRO A 268 14.04 -31.64 -9.19
C PRO A 268 13.64 -31.81 -7.71
N PHE A 269 12.38 -31.53 -7.33
CA PHE A 269 11.86 -31.64 -5.97
C PHE A 269 10.32 -31.67 -5.98
N ASP A 270 9.74 -32.16 -4.91
CA ASP A 270 8.28 -32.17 -4.74
C ASP A 270 7.73 -30.76 -4.63
N LEU A 271 6.57 -30.53 -5.26
CA LEU A 271 5.86 -29.27 -5.16
C LEU A 271 5.30 -29.07 -3.74
N THR A 272 5.37 -27.85 -3.24
CA THR A 272 4.68 -27.46 -1.99
C THR A 272 3.17 -27.49 -2.19
N GLU A 273 2.40 -27.58 -1.10
CA GLU A 273 0.93 -27.55 -1.18
C GLU A 273 0.41 -26.22 -1.78
N ALA A 274 1.09 -25.11 -1.48
CA ALA A 274 0.79 -23.82 -2.10
C ALA A 274 1.00 -23.82 -3.61
N GLN A 275 2.10 -24.42 -4.10
CA GLN A 275 2.35 -24.54 -5.54
C GLN A 275 1.31 -25.44 -6.22
N LYS A 276 0.95 -26.58 -5.61
CA LYS A 276 -0.12 -27.45 -6.11
C LYS A 276 -1.46 -26.74 -6.20
N ARG A 277 -1.85 -26.03 -5.15
CA ARG A 277 -3.08 -25.23 -5.10
C ARG A 277 -3.11 -24.22 -6.25
N VAL A 278 -2.04 -23.45 -6.42
CA VAL A 278 -1.94 -22.45 -7.49
C VAL A 278 -2.00 -23.08 -8.87
N MET A 279 -1.35 -24.25 -9.10
CA MET A 279 -1.45 -24.96 -10.36
C MET A 279 -2.88 -25.42 -10.67
N HIS A 280 -3.65 -25.82 -9.65
CA HIS A 280 -5.06 -26.15 -9.83
C HIS A 280 -5.88 -24.91 -10.22
N GLU A 281 -5.70 -23.78 -9.54
CA GLU A 281 -6.35 -22.52 -9.88
C GLU A 281 -6.07 -22.07 -11.33
N ILE A 282 -4.82 -22.12 -11.76
CA ILE A 282 -4.39 -21.79 -13.12
C ILE A 282 -5.03 -22.75 -14.14
N ARG A 283 -5.02 -24.04 -13.85
CA ARG A 283 -5.61 -25.07 -14.72
C ARG A 283 -7.10 -24.88 -14.91
N ASP A 284 -7.82 -24.56 -13.84
CA ASP A 284 -9.26 -24.33 -13.91
C ASP A 284 -9.58 -23.10 -14.77
N ASP A 285 -8.80 -22.02 -14.66
CA ASP A 285 -8.92 -20.86 -15.52
C ASP A 285 -8.68 -21.20 -16.99
N MET A 286 -7.60 -21.93 -17.31
CA MET A 286 -7.24 -22.30 -18.68
C MET A 286 -8.24 -23.25 -19.33
N ARG A 287 -9.08 -23.92 -18.56
CA ARG A 287 -10.18 -24.80 -19.04
C ARG A 287 -11.50 -24.08 -19.18
N SER A 288 -11.65 -22.90 -18.58
CA SER A 288 -12.93 -22.19 -18.45
C SER A 288 -13.50 -21.65 -19.77
N GLY A 289 -12.69 -21.55 -20.83
CA GLY A 289 -13.06 -20.92 -22.10
C GLY A 289 -13.02 -19.40 -22.07
N HIS A 290 -12.58 -18.81 -20.95
CA HIS A 290 -12.32 -17.39 -20.80
C HIS A 290 -10.81 -17.12 -20.75
N GLN A 291 -10.40 -15.93 -21.16
CA GLN A 291 -9.03 -15.51 -21.02
C GLN A 291 -8.62 -15.49 -19.54
N MET A 292 -7.64 -16.28 -19.14
CA MET A 292 -7.01 -16.17 -17.83
C MET A 292 -6.22 -14.86 -17.76
N ASN A 293 -6.44 -14.06 -16.73
CA ASN A 293 -5.64 -12.90 -16.40
C ASN A 293 -5.33 -12.97 -14.90
N ARG A 294 -4.16 -13.54 -14.54
CA ARG A 294 -3.85 -13.94 -13.16
C ARG A 294 -2.53 -13.37 -12.66
N LEU A 295 -2.54 -12.86 -11.44
CA LEU A 295 -1.35 -12.42 -10.71
C LEU A 295 -0.86 -13.53 -9.77
N LEU A 296 0.32 -14.02 -10.02
CA LEU A 296 1.04 -14.99 -9.19
C LEU A 296 1.99 -14.24 -8.25
N GLN A 297 1.64 -14.21 -6.98
CA GLN A 297 2.46 -13.62 -5.94
C GLN A 297 3.18 -14.69 -5.13
N GLY A 298 4.37 -14.34 -4.66
CA GLY A 298 5.14 -15.19 -3.77
C GLY A 298 6.48 -14.54 -3.46
N ASP A 299 7.04 -14.90 -2.35
CA ASP A 299 8.35 -14.39 -1.93
C ASP A 299 9.46 -14.77 -2.92
N VAL A 300 10.62 -14.11 -2.80
CA VAL A 300 11.80 -14.44 -3.61
C VAL A 300 12.18 -15.91 -3.37
N GLY A 301 12.24 -16.70 -4.46
CA GLY A 301 12.57 -18.13 -4.39
C GLY A 301 11.43 -19.04 -3.93
N SER A 302 10.17 -18.60 -3.95
CA SER A 302 9.00 -19.46 -3.71
C SER A 302 8.67 -20.42 -4.86
N GLY A 303 9.42 -20.37 -5.98
CA GLY A 303 9.22 -21.25 -7.12
C GLY A 303 8.25 -20.75 -8.18
N LYS A 304 7.96 -19.44 -8.24
CA LYS A 304 7.08 -18.83 -9.27
C LYS A 304 7.48 -19.20 -10.70
N THR A 305 8.79 -19.20 -11.00
CA THR A 305 9.30 -19.54 -12.33
C THR A 305 8.98 -20.99 -12.71
N LEU A 306 8.98 -21.92 -11.75
CA LEU A 306 8.59 -23.31 -11.97
C LEU A 306 7.09 -23.42 -12.28
N VAL A 307 6.24 -22.75 -11.51
CA VAL A 307 4.80 -22.70 -11.79
C VAL A 307 4.52 -22.11 -13.18
N ALA A 308 5.21 -21.03 -13.54
CA ALA A 308 5.10 -20.43 -14.88
C ALA A 308 5.55 -21.41 -15.98
N LEU A 309 6.66 -22.12 -15.80
CA LEU A 309 7.11 -23.14 -16.74
C LEU A 309 6.07 -24.24 -16.92
N MET A 310 5.57 -24.81 -15.83
CA MET A 310 4.53 -25.85 -15.88
C MET A 310 3.26 -25.35 -16.60
N THR A 311 2.90 -24.10 -16.40
CA THR A 311 1.77 -23.47 -17.11
C THR A 311 2.04 -23.33 -18.61
N MET A 312 3.26 -22.96 -19.00
CA MET A 312 3.67 -22.93 -20.42
C MET A 312 3.66 -24.31 -21.06
N LEU A 313 4.09 -25.36 -20.34
CA LEU A 313 4.07 -26.75 -20.85
C LEU A 313 2.64 -27.24 -21.11
N ILE A 314 1.66 -26.85 -20.29
CA ILE A 314 0.24 -27.13 -20.58
C ILE A 314 -0.19 -26.48 -21.90
N ALA A 315 0.22 -25.25 -22.18
CA ALA A 315 -0.10 -24.59 -23.45
C ALA A 315 0.53 -25.33 -24.64
N ILE A 316 1.79 -25.77 -24.52
CA ILE A 316 2.50 -26.53 -25.56
C ILE A 316 1.81 -27.87 -25.83
N ASP A 317 1.39 -28.60 -24.81
CA ASP A 317 0.64 -29.87 -24.95
C ASP A 317 -0.70 -29.69 -25.69
N ASN A 318 -1.26 -28.46 -25.68
CA ASN A 318 -2.46 -28.11 -26.44
C ASN A 318 -2.17 -27.48 -27.82
N GLY A 319 -0.90 -27.49 -28.25
CA GLY A 319 -0.46 -27.07 -29.61
C GLY A 319 -0.22 -25.57 -29.75
N PHE A 320 -0.06 -24.84 -28.63
CA PHE A 320 0.18 -23.41 -28.61
C PHE A 320 1.62 -23.06 -28.23
N GLN A 321 2.04 -21.89 -28.64
CA GLN A 321 3.33 -21.31 -28.24
C GLN A 321 3.16 -20.51 -26.93
N ALA A 322 4.25 -20.36 -26.19
CA ALA A 322 4.33 -19.57 -24.98
C ALA A 322 5.40 -18.48 -25.08
N CYS A 323 5.23 -17.38 -24.34
CA CYS A 323 6.31 -16.42 -24.13
C CYS A 323 6.49 -16.05 -22.66
N MET A 324 7.73 -15.70 -22.31
CA MET A 324 8.08 -15.18 -21.00
C MET A 324 8.81 -13.86 -21.16
N MET A 325 8.23 -12.80 -20.60
CA MET A 325 8.78 -11.44 -20.62
C MET A 325 9.47 -11.13 -19.30
N ALA A 326 10.71 -10.65 -19.38
CA ALA A 326 11.49 -10.16 -18.26
C ALA A 326 11.80 -8.66 -18.44
N PRO A 327 11.93 -7.87 -17.35
CA PRO A 327 12.19 -6.45 -17.44
C PRO A 327 13.60 -6.09 -17.92
N THR A 328 14.56 -6.99 -17.81
CA THR A 328 15.97 -6.80 -18.22
C THR A 328 16.53 -8.00 -18.96
N GLU A 329 17.60 -7.77 -19.73
CA GLU A 329 18.28 -8.85 -20.47
C GLU A 329 18.88 -9.90 -19.54
N ILE A 330 19.49 -9.46 -18.44
CA ILE A 330 20.08 -10.38 -17.45
C ILE A 330 19.02 -11.32 -16.87
N LEU A 331 17.83 -10.82 -16.57
CA LEU A 331 16.72 -11.66 -16.11
C LEU A 331 16.21 -12.60 -17.20
N ALA A 332 16.15 -12.13 -18.45
CA ALA A 332 15.77 -12.97 -19.58
C ALA A 332 16.76 -14.12 -19.77
N GLU A 333 18.06 -13.87 -19.67
CA GLU A 333 19.11 -14.89 -19.73
C GLU A 333 19.02 -15.88 -18.57
N GLN A 334 18.75 -15.42 -17.36
CA GLN A 334 18.55 -16.30 -16.20
C GLN A 334 17.32 -17.19 -16.38
N HIS A 335 16.20 -16.63 -16.84
CA HIS A 335 15.01 -17.44 -17.14
C HIS A 335 15.30 -18.46 -18.23
N LEU A 336 15.97 -18.06 -19.31
CA LEU A 336 16.37 -18.98 -20.37
C LEU A 336 17.24 -20.12 -19.85
N SER A 337 18.29 -19.81 -19.09
CA SER A 337 19.19 -20.79 -18.48
C SER A 337 18.44 -21.75 -17.55
N THR A 338 17.57 -21.20 -16.69
CA THR A 338 16.77 -22.01 -15.76
C THR A 338 15.80 -22.92 -16.49
N ILE A 339 15.08 -22.40 -17.49
CA ILE A 339 14.10 -23.14 -18.26
C ILE A 339 14.81 -24.25 -19.04
N ARG A 340 15.95 -23.97 -19.71
CA ARG A 340 16.73 -24.98 -20.44
C ARG A 340 17.28 -26.06 -19.51
N ALA A 341 17.68 -25.71 -18.29
CA ALA A 341 18.14 -26.67 -17.30
C ALA A 341 17.01 -27.63 -16.86
N PHE A 342 15.81 -27.11 -16.65
CA PHE A 342 14.63 -27.92 -16.34
C PHE A 342 14.15 -28.79 -17.50
N LEU A 343 14.24 -28.29 -18.74
CA LEU A 343 13.79 -28.98 -19.96
C LEU A 343 14.88 -29.80 -20.62
N LYS A 344 15.97 -30.11 -19.90
CA LYS A 344 17.04 -30.92 -20.42
C LYS A 344 16.46 -32.27 -20.96
N ASP A 345 16.85 -32.61 -22.17
CA ASP A 345 16.44 -33.85 -22.88
C ASP A 345 14.95 -33.91 -23.30
N MET A 346 14.19 -32.82 -23.13
CA MET A 346 12.79 -32.72 -23.58
C MET A 346 12.68 -32.11 -25.00
N PRO A 347 11.69 -32.51 -25.80
CA PRO A 347 11.48 -31.99 -27.15
C PRO A 347 10.80 -30.61 -27.16
N VAL A 348 11.29 -29.66 -26.38
CA VAL A 348 10.78 -28.31 -26.29
C VAL A 348 11.85 -27.29 -26.66
N ARG A 349 11.62 -26.54 -27.73
CA ARG A 349 12.58 -25.55 -28.21
C ARG A 349 12.37 -24.19 -27.57
N VAL A 350 13.38 -23.71 -26.85
CA VAL A 350 13.41 -22.44 -26.16
C VAL A 350 14.43 -21.49 -26.77
N GLU A 351 13.98 -20.31 -27.20
CA GLU A 351 14.84 -19.27 -27.78
C GLU A 351 14.70 -17.95 -27.03
N MET A 352 15.67 -17.04 -27.22
CA MET A 352 15.69 -15.73 -26.59
C MET A 352 15.68 -14.61 -27.60
N LEU A 353 14.84 -13.57 -27.33
CA LEU A 353 14.78 -12.36 -28.13
C LEU A 353 14.87 -11.11 -27.23
N THR A 354 15.98 -10.37 -27.39
CA THR A 354 16.24 -9.10 -26.69
C THR A 354 16.69 -8.04 -27.70
N GLY A 355 16.85 -6.82 -27.24
CA GLY A 355 17.36 -5.71 -28.07
C GLY A 355 18.79 -5.93 -28.62
N MET A 356 19.57 -6.80 -27.97
CA MET A 356 20.94 -7.13 -28.40
C MET A 356 20.98 -8.15 -29.55
N VAL A 357 19.89 -8.92 -29.75
CA VAL A 357 19.81 -9.88 -30.84
C VAL A 357 19.51 -9.19 -32.17
N LYS A 358 20.50 -9.13 -33.08
CA LYS A 358 20.41 -8.37 -34.33
C LYS A 358 20.77 -9.25 -35.56
N GLY A 359 20.46 -8.74 -36.76
CA GLY A 359 20.84 -9.33 -38.03
C GLY A 359 20.26 -10.72 -38.27
N LYS A 360 20.99 -11.55 -38.97
CA LYS A 360 20.56 -12.90 -39.39
C LYS A 360 20.05 -13.81 -38.25
N LYS A 361 20.60 -13.65 -37.05
CA LYS A 361 20.12 -14.40 -35.86
C LYS A 361 18.71 -13.99 -35.49
N ARG A 362 18.42 -12.71 -35.49
CA ARG A 362 17.08 -12.17 -35.22
C ARG A 362 16.09 -12.62 -36.29
N GLU A 363 16.44 -12.46 -37.56
CA GLU A 363 15.59 -12.87 -38.69
C GLU A 363 15.25 -14.38 -38.63
N LYS A 364 16.23 -15.23 -38.31
CA LYS A 364 15.98 -16.67 -38.13
C LYS A 364 15.02 -16.95 -36.96
N ILE A 365 15.18 -16.29 -35.80
CA ILE A 365 14.29 -16.48 -34.66
C ILE A 365 12.87 -16.06 -35.02
N LEU A 366 12.70 -14.90 -35.69
CA LEU A 366 11.40 -14.39 -36.10
C LEU A 366 10.71 -15.32 -37.09
N HIS A 367 11.46 -15.85 -38.07
CA HIS A 367 10.95 -16.80 -39.03
C HIS A 367 10.54 -18.14 -38.38
N ASP A 368 11.42 -18.73 -37.57
CA ASP A 368 11.13 -19.97 -36.85
C ASP A 368 9.95 -19.84 -35.88
N LEU A 369 9.77 -18.64 -35.27
CA LEU A 369 8.65 -18.34 -34.39
C LEU A 369 7.32 -18.29 -35.16
N ALA A 370 7.31 -17.61 -36.31
CA ALA A 370 6.13 -17.51 -37.17
C ALA A 370 5.71 -18.84 -37.77
N GLU A 371 6.66 -19.76 -38.04
CA GLU A 371 6.39 -21.13 -38.49
C GLU A 371 5.95 -22.07 -37.36
N GLY A 372 6.07 -21.65 -36.07
CA GLY A 372 5.74 -22.48 -34.91
C GLY A 372 6.82 -23.52 -34.57
N LYS A 373 8.07 -23.29 -34.96
CA LYS A 373 9.22 -24.15 -34.63
C LYS A 373 9.82 -23.83 -33.27
N ILE A 374 9.44 -22.70 -32.67
CA ILE A 374 9.84 -22.27 -31.32
C ILE A 374 8.63 -22.40 -30.41
N ASP A 375 8.76 -23.19 -29.35
CA ASP A 375 7.69 -23.46 -28.40
C ASP A 375 7.61 -22.36 -27.31
N ILE A 376 8.77 -21.94 -26.77
CA ILE A 376 8.88 -20.91 -25.76
C ILE A 376 9.83 -19.80 -26.23
N LEU A 377 9.34 -18.55 -26.23
CA LEU A 377 10.16 -17.38 -26.48
C LEU A 377 10.37 -16.61 -25.18
N VAL A 378 11.62 -16.52 -24.71
CA VAL A 378 12.01 -15.72 -23.55
C VAL A 378 12.59 -14.40 -24.04
N GLY A 379 12.29 -13.27 -23.40
CA GLY A 379 12.92 -12.01 -23.79
C GLY A 379 12.43 -10.81 -23.00
N THR A 380 12.76 -9.64 -23.52
CA THR A 380 12.40 -8.35 -22.92
C THR A 380 11.22 -7.71 -23.68
N HIS A 381 11.05 -6.39 -23.55
CA HIS A 381 10.07 -5.63 -24.34
C HIS A 381 10.17 -5.85 -25.86
N ALA A 382 11.26 -6.41 -26.36
CA ALA A 382 11.41 -6.77 -27.77
C ALA A 382 10.32 -7.77 -28.26
N ILE A 383 9.74 -8.58 -27.34
CA ILE A 383 8.66 -9.54 -27.67
C ILE A 383 7.38 -8.82 -28.13
N ILE A 384 7.09 -7.63 -27.61
CA ILE A 384 5.87 -6.88 -27.93
C ILE A 384 5.99 -6.02 -29.20
N GLU A 385 7.18 -5.97 -29.83
CA GLU A 385 7.36 -5.25 -31.09
C GLU A 385 6.48 -5.84 -32.21
N ASP A 386 5.95 -5.00 -33.10
CA ASP A 386 5.03 -5.43 -34.15
C ASP A 386 5.64 -6.43 -35.14
N THR A 387 6.97 -6.41 -35.29
CA THR A 387 7.74 -7.36 -36.11
C THR A 387 7.75 -8.80 -35.57
N VAL A 388 7.43 -8.98 -34.29
CA VAL A 388 7.41 -10.31 -33.65
C VAL A 388 6.02 -10.92 -33.81
N GLN A 389 5.94 -11.98 -34.60
CA GLN A 389 4.70 -12.67 -34.92
C GLN A 389 4.80 -14.12 -34.46
N PHE A 390 3.82 -14.57 -33.66
CA PHE A 390 3.67 -15.97 -33.28
C PHE A 390 2.72 -16.66 -34.24
N LYS A 391 2.93 -17.95 -34.46
CA LYS A 391 1.94 -18.76 -35.20
C LYS A 391 0.67 -18.89 -34.41
N GLN A 392 0.74 -19.22 -33.11
CA GLN A 392 -0.38 -19.32 -32.18
C GLN A 392 0.11 -19.11 -30.75
N LEU A 393 0.10 -17.87 -30.26
CA LEU A 393 0.45 -17.59 -28.88
C LEU A 393 -0.72 -17.95 -27.95
N GLY A 394 -0.55 -18.94 -27.07
CA GLY A 394 -1.58 -19.40 -26.12
C GLY A 394 -1.44 -18.79 -24.75
N ILE A 395 -0.21 -18.53 -24.30
CA ILE A 395 0.05 -17.94 -22.98
C ILE A 395 1.23 -16.97 -23.02
N ALA A 396 1.11 -15.88 -22.30
CA ALA A 396 2.18 -14.95 -22.02
C ALA A 396 2.40 -14.82 -20.50
N VAL A 397 3.63 -15.08 -20.09
CA VAL A 397 4.11 -14.87 -18.71
C VAL A 397 4.85 -13.54 -18.65
N VAL A 398 4.52 -12.70 -17.67
CA VAL A 398 5.15 -11.38 -17.46
C VAL A 398 5.77 -11.36 -16.06
N ASP A 399 7.09 -11.24 -15.98
CA ASP A 399 7.79 -11.15 -14.70
C ASP A 399 7.97 -9.69 -14.26
N GLU A 400 7.84 -9.44 -12.96
CA GLU A 400 7.97 -8.11 -12.31
C GLU A 400 7.05 -7.05 -12.93
N GLN A 401 5.74 -7.24 -12.77
CA GLN A 401 4.66 -6.41 -13.36
C GLN A 401 4.85 -4.90 -13.19
N HIS A 402 5.36 -4.46 -12.04
CA HIS A 402 5.51 -3.03 -11.73
C HIS A 402 6.37 -2.25 -12.75
N ARG A 403 7.08 -2.95 -13.64
CA ARG A 403 7.87 -2.38 -14.74
C ARG A 403 7.18 -2.42 -16.11
N PHE A 404 5.99 -3.06 -16.20
CA PHE A 404 5.21 -3.16 -17.44
C PHE A 404 3.84 -2.49 -17.27
N GLY A 405 3.59 -1.41 -18.01
CA GLY A 405 2.31 -0.70 -18.00
C GLY A 405 1.16 -1.51 -18.64
N VAL A 406 -0.09 -1.13 -18.31
CA VAL A 406 -1.32 -1.73 -18.88
C VAL A 406 -1.31 -1.70 -20.42
N ALA A 407 -0.81 -0.59 -21.03
CA ALA A 407 -0.69 -0.46 -22.49
C ALA A 407 0.24 -1.49 -23.14
N GLN A 408 1.27 -1.97 -22.42
CA GLN A 408 2.20 -2.97 -22.94
C GLN A 408 1.56 -4.38 -22.90
N ARG A 409 0.75 -4.68 -21.87
CA ARG A 409 -0.03 -5.93 -21.80
C ARG A 409 -1.07 -5.98 -22.92
N ALA A 410 -1.74 -4.87 -23.21
CA ALA A 410 -2.71 -4.77 -24.30
C ALA A 410 -2.11 -5.12 -25.67
N LYS A 411 -0.82 -4.82 -25.92
CA LYS A 411 -0.13 -5.22 -27.14
C LYS A 411 0.05 -6.74 -27.28
N LEU A 412 0.16 -7.48 -26.16
CA LEU A 412 0.20 -8.93 -26.20
C LEU A 412 -1.12 -9.55 -26.69
N TRP A 413 -2.26 -8.89 -26.38
CA TRP A 413 -3.58 -9.38 -26.83
C TRP A 413 -3.69 -9.39 -28.35
N GLY A 414 -3.05 -8.45 -29.05
CA GLY A 414 -3.06 -8.38 -30.52
C GLY A 414 -2.11 -9.36 -31.23
N LYS A 415 -1.36 -10.20 -30.48
CA LYS A 415 -0.40 -11.15 -31.05
C LYS A 415 -1.01 -12.47 -31.49
N SER A 416 -2.27 -12.72 -31.23
CA SER A 416 -3.01 -13.91 -31.62
C SER A 416 -4.45 -13.58 -32.02
N GLU A 417 -5.09 -14.48 -32.73
CA GLU A 417 -6.49 -14.34 -33.17
C GLU A 417 -7.44 -14.22 -31.96
N ASN A 418 -7.27 -15.06 -30.94
CA ASN A 418 -7.87 -14.87 -29.63
C ASN A 418 -6.82 -14.39 -28.65
N PRO A 419 -7.17 -13.55 -27.64
CA PRO A 419 -6.20 -13.08 -26.67
C PRO A 419 -5.58 -14.27 -25.89
N PRO A 420 -4.23 -14.31 -25.75
CA PRO A 420 -3.57 -15.37 -25.00
C PRO A 420 -3.91 -15.26 -23.50
N HIS A 421 -3.79 -16.35 -22.78
CA HIS A 421 -3.80 -16.32 -21.32
C HIS A 421 -2.62 -15.47 -20.80
N ILE A 422 -2.83 -14.72 -19.74
CA ILE A 422 -1.81 -13.86 -19.12
C ILE A 422 -1.55 -14.34 -17.69
N LEU A 423 -0.31 -14.68 -17.41
CA LEU A 423 0.18 -14.93 -16.06
C LEU A 423 1.21 -13.87 -15.69
N VAL A 424 0.86 -13.02 -14.75
CA VAL A 424 1.75 -11.99 -14.25
C VAL A 424 2.41 -12.47 -12.98
N MET A 425 3.72 -12.30 -12.84
CA MET A 425 4.45 -12.66 -11.63
C MET A 425 5.00 -11.43 -10.93
N THR A 426 5.05 -11.48 -9.60
CA THR A 426 5.77 -10.48 -8.79
C THR A 426 6.50 -11.14 -7.64
N ALA A 427 7.74 -10.71 -7.39
CA ALA A 427 8.52 -11.11 -6.23
C ALA A 427 8.32 -10.17 -5.03
N THR A 428 7.63 -9.04 -5.23
CA THR A 428 7.21 -8.19 -4.12
C THR A 428 5.89 -8.71 -3.58
N PRO A 429 5.86 -9.23 -2.35
CA PRO A 429 4.60 -9.52 -1.70
C PRO A 429 3.78 -8.24 -1.57
N ILE A 430 2.57 -8.26 -2.10
CA ILE A 430 1.61 -7.17 -1.96
C ILE A 430 0.51 -7.70 -1.05
N PRO A 431 0.10 -6.97 0.00
CA PRO A 431 -1.01 -7.40 0.83
C PRO A 431 -2.20 -7.83 -0.03
N ARG A 432 -2.77 -8.99 0.26
CA ARG A 432 -3.83 -9.59 -0.58
C ARG A 432 -5.00 -8.63 -0.81
N THR A 433 -5.38 -7.89 0.21
CA THR A 433 -6.45 -6.89 0.15
C THR A 433 -6.12 -5.74 -0.80
N LEU A 434 -4.87 -5.26 -0.78
CA LEU A 434 -4.38 -4.23 -1.68
C LEU A 434 -4.31 -4.75 -3.12
N ALA A 435 -3.80 -5.97 -3.32
CA ALA A 435 -3.73 -6.61 -4.63
C ALA A 435 -5.12 -6.76 -5.28
N MET A 436 -6.11 -7.22 -4.52
CA MET A 436 -7.50 -7.36 -4.97
C MET A 436 -8.17 -6.02 -5.33
N THR A 437 -7.63 -4.91 -4.86
CA THR A 437 -8.17 -3.58 -5.10
C THR A 437 -7.43 -2.89 -6.25
N ILE A 438 -6.11 -2.92 -6.26
CA ILE A 438 -5.28 -2.24 -7.27
C ILE A 438 -5.27 -3.03 -8.59
N TYR A 439 -5.23 -4.36 -8.52
CA TYR A 439 -5.19 -5.25 -9.68
C TYR A 439 -6.51 -6.00 -9.83
N GLY A 440 -7.62 -5.26 -9.71
CA GLY A 440 -8.96 -5.87 -9.66
C GLY A 440 -9.39 -6.58 -10.94
N ASP A 441 -8.68 -6.37 -12.05
CA ASP A 441 -8.80 -7.09 -13.32
C ASP A 441 -8.04 -8.44 -13.32
N LEU A 442 -7.17 -8.67 -12.30
CA LEU A 442 -6.41 -9.90 -12.15
C LEU A 442 -6.98 -10.79 -11.05
N ASP A 443 -7.11 -12.08 -11.34
CA ASP A 443 -7.28 -13.08 -10.28
C ASP A 443 -5.95 -13.29 -9.56
N VAL A 444 -5.98 -13.41 -8.23
CA VAL A 444 -4.75 -13.43 -7.42
C VAL A 444 -4.51 -14.83 -6.85
N SER A 445 -3.36 -15.40 -7.17
CA SER A 445 -2.81 -16.62 -6.57
C SER A 445 -1.57 -16.31 -5.73
N VAL A 446 -1.46 -16.93 -4.58
CA VAL A 446 -0.38 -16.69 -3.61
C VAL A 446 0.37 -17.99 -3.32
N ILE A 447 1.70 -17.96 -3.50
CA ILE A 447 2.60 -19.02 -2.98
C ILE A 447 3.16 -18.51 -1.66
N ASP A 448 2.55 -18.94 -0.58
CA ASP A 448 2.85 -18.56 0.81
C ASP A 448 3.77 -19.56 1.53
N GLU A 449 4.33 -20.50 0.79
CA GLU A 449 5.29 -21.50 1.27
C GLU A 449 6.61 -21.39 0.53
N LEU A 450 7.71 -21.65 1.24
CA LEU A 450 9.03 -21.79 0.62
C LEU A 450 9.32 -23.26 0.31
N PRO A 451 10.07 -23.56 -0.77
CA PRO A 451 10.48 -24.93 -1.09
C PRO A 451 11.25 -25.58 0.06
N PRO A 452 11.12 -26.90 0.26
CA PRO A 452 11.82 -27.62 1.32
C PRO A 452 13.35 -27.49 1.18
N GLY A 453 14.05 -27.49 2.33
CA GLY A 453 15.52 -27.40 2.39
C GLY A 453 16.09 -25.99 2.43
N ARG A 454 15.29 -24.94 2.27
CA ARG A 454 15.73 -23.55 2.40
C ARG A 454 15.80 -23.13 3.87
N LYS A 455 16.98 -22.59 4.29
CA LYS A 455 17.14 -22.05 5.64
C LYS A 455 16.63 -20.61 5.72
N PRO A 456 15.95 -20.23 6.82
CA PRO A 456 15.56 -18.83 7.06
C PRO A 456 16.81 -17.93 7.09
N ILE A 457 16.70 -16.73 6.50
CA ILE A 457 17.76 -15.74 6.54
C ILE A 457 17.77 -15.11 7.95
N MET A 458 18.92 -15.14 8.62
CA MET A 458 19.09 -14.50 9.92
C MET A 458 19.30 -12.99 9.72
N THR A 459 18.31 -12.19 10.09
CA THR A 459 18.40 -10.73 10.02
C THR A 459 18.89 -10.18 11.35
N ILE A 460 19.94 -9.36 11.34
CA ILE A 460 20.60 -8.83 12.54
C ILE A 460 20.72 -7.31 12.43
N HIS A 461 20.22 -6.59 13.41
CA HIS A 461 20.42 -5.14 13.52
C HIS A 461 21.77 -4.84 14.21
N LYS A 462 22.52 -3.91 13.64
CA LYS A 462 23.80 -3.38 14.18
C LYS A 462 23.81 -1.86 14.11
N TYR A 463 24.42 -1.23 15.11
CA TYR A 463 24.70 0.19 15.03
C TYR A 463 26.03 0.48 14.32
N ASP A 464 26.15 1.66 13.74
CA ASP A 464 27.33 2.12 12.99
C ASP A 464 28.62 2.16 13.83
N ASN A 465 28.51 2.26 15.16
CA ASN A 465 29.67 2.17 16.09
C ASN A 465 30.17 0.73 16.29
N GLN A 466 29.48 -0.29 15.76
CA GLN A 466 29.84 -1.72 15.88
C GLN A 466 30.61 -2.26 14.67
N THR A 467 31.30 -1.38 13.93
CA THR A 467 31.95 -1.72 12.65
C THR A 467 33.01 -2.80 12.76
N VAL A 468 33.79 -2.85 13.87
CA VAL A 468 34.85 -3.86 14.05
C VAL A 468 34.28 -5.28 14.05
N SER A 469 33.20 -5.51 14.78
CA SER A 469 32.56 -6.83 14.81
C SER A 469 31.92 -7.19 13.46
N LEU A 470 31.37 -6.19 12.75
CA LEU A 470 30.82 -6.34 11.42
C LEU A 470 31.89 -6.78 10.43
N TYR A 471 33.01 -6.06 10.36
CA TYR A 471 34.09 -6.35 9.40
C TYR A 471 34.76 -7.69 9.67
N ASN A 472 34.93 -8.07 10.94
CA ASN A 472 35.46 -9.39 11.32
C ASN A 472 34.50 -10.51 10.87
N GLY A 473 33.17 -10.33 11.01
CA GLY A 473 32.20 -11.28 10.52
C GLY A 473 32.25 -11.43 9.00
N ILE A 474 32.38 -10.32 8.26
CA ILE A 474 32.53 -10.33 6.79
C ILE A 474 33.79 -11.11 6.40
N ARG A 475 34.96 -10.82 7.06
CA ARG A 475 36.20 -11.54 6.79
C ARG A 475 36.07 -13.05 6.99
N GLN A 476 35.43 -13.43 8.07
CA GLN A 476 35.21 -14.85 8.36
C GLN A 476 34.41 -15.51 7.23
N GLN A 477 33.27 -14.91 6.82
CA GLN A 477 32.43 -15.48 5.79
C GLN A 477 33.12 -15.54 4.43
N VAL A 478 33.92 -14.53 4.07
CA VAL A 478 34.69 -14.57 2.81
C VAL A 478 35.80 -15.61 2.87
N ARG A 479 36.49 -15.80 4.01
CA ARG A 479 37.47 -16.87 4.18
C ARG A 479 36.90 -18.27 4.14
N GLU A 480 35.65 -18.41 4.55
CA GLU A 480 34.87 -19.64 4.39
C GLU A 480 34.40 -19.89 2.92
N GLY A 481 34.82 -19.03 1.98
CA GLY A 481 34.50 -19.12 0.55
C GLY A 481 33.19 -18.47 0.16
N ARG A 482 32.53 -17.70 1.03
CA ARG A 482 31.26 -17.02 0.75
C ARG A 482 31.46 -15.67 0.08
N GLN A 483 30.43 -15.21 -0.60
CA GLN A 483 30.40 -13.88 -1.20
C GLN A 483 29.44 -12.94 -0.43
N VAL A 484 29.74 -11.64 -0.48
CA VAL A 484 29.08 -10.61 0.34
C VAL A 484 28.60 -9.47 -0.53
N TYR A 485 27.34 -9.05 -0.31
CA TYR A 485 26.81 -7.79 -0.80
C TYR A 485 26.93 -6.70 0.26
N ILE A 486 27.39 -5.50 -0.13
CA ILE A 486 27.36 -4.29 0.71
C ILE A 486 26.59 -3.22 -0.05
N VAL A 487 25.46 -2.78 0.50
CA VAL A 487 24.53 -1.84 -0.16
C VAL A 487 24.53 -0.50 0.56
N PHE A 488 24.72 0.57 -0.21
CA PHE A 488 24.62 1.95 0.23
C PHE A 488 23.27 2.55 -0.19
N PRO A 489 22.65 3.43 0.62
CA PRO A 489 21.43 4.12 0.22
C PRO A 489 21.70 5.15 -0.89
N LEU A 490 20.67 5.46 -1.68
CA LEU A 490 20.63 6.65 -2.51
C LEU A 490 20.21 7.85 -1.65
N ILE A 491 20.85 9.01 -1.84
CA ILE A 491 20.52 10.25 -1.15
C ILE A 491 19.74 11.13 -2.15
N GLU A 492 18.49 11.42 -1.90
CA GLU A 492 17.59 12.13 -2.84
C GLU A 492 18.00 13.58 -3.17
N GLU A 493 18.87 14.21 -2.36
CA GLU A 493 19.19 15.63 -2.47
C GLU A 493 20.14 16.01 -3.64
N SER A 494 20.97 15.11 -4.14
CA SER A 494 21.66 15.26 -5.43
C SER A 494 22.31 13.97 -5.90
N GLU A 495 22.03 13.58 -7.13
CA GLU A 495 22.65 12.42 -7.79
C GLU A 495 24.19 12.46 -7.84
N LYS A 496 24.82 13.65 -7.67
CA LYS A 496 26.28 13.79 -7.58
C LYS A 496 26.83 13.40 -6.20
N SER A 497 26.05 13.62 -5.16
CA SER A 497 26.39 13.28 -3.77
C SER A 497 26.40 11.76 -3.55
N ASP A 498 25.47 11.04 -4.17
CA ASP A 498 25.36 9.58 -4.06
C ASP A 498 26.57 8.83 -4.63
N LEU A 499 27.03 9.28 -5.80
CA LEU A 499 28.24 8.70 -6.40
C LEU A 499 29.47 8.94 -5.54
N LYS A 500 29.61 10.15 -4.99
CA LYS A 500 30.73 10.48 -4.13
C LYS A 500 30.73 9.62 -2.87
N ASN A 501 29.55 9.44 -2.25
CA ASN A 501 29.42 8.60 -1.06
C ASN A 501 29.73 7.12 -1.35
N LEU A 502 29.25 6.59 -2.49
CA LEU A 502 29.58 5.23 -2.91
C LEU A 502 31.07 5.09 -3.21
N GLU A 503 31.68 6.05 -3.94
CA GLU A 503 33.10 5.99 -4.29
C GLU A 503 34.01 6.12 -3.09
N ASP A 504 33.70 7.03 -2.17
CA ASP A 504 34.42 7.18 -0.91
C ASP A 504 34.24 5.95 -0.02
N GLY A 505 33.02 5.42 0.05
CA GLY A 505 32.72 4.17 0.75
C GLY A 505 33.45 2.96 0.14
N TYR A 506 33.47 2.86 -1.18
CA TYR A 506 34.18 1.80 -1.89
C TYR A 506 35.70 1.86 -1.63
N LYS A 507 36.32 3.05 -1.70
CA LYS A 507 37.75 3.24 -1.37
C LYS A 507 38.05 2.81 0.05
N LYS A 508 37.22 3.25 1.02
CA LYS A 508 37.37 2.83 2.43
C LYS A 508 37.27 1.32 2.60
N LEU A 509 36.30 0.67 1.89
CA LEU A 509 36.18 -0.78 1.96
C LEU A 509 37.36 -1.51 1.34
N CYS A 510 37.95 -0.98 0.26
CA CYS A 510 39.20 -1.52 -0.31
C CYS A 510 40.38 -1.41 0.69
N GLU A 511 40.45 -0.32 1.47
CA GLU A 511 41.44 -0.16 2.53
C GLU A 511 41.20 -1.10 3.72
N ILE A 512 39.92 -1.34 4.06
CA ILE A 512 39.51 -2.25 5.15
C ILE A 512 39.73 -3.72 4.76
N PHE A 513 39.51 -4.09 3.52
CA PHE A 513 39.60 -5.46 3.02
C PHE A 513 40.66 -5.60 1.90
N PRO A 514 41.91 -5.25 2.13
CA PRO A 514 42.95 -5.33 1.09
C PRO A 514 43.23 -6.76 0.63
N GLU A 515 42.86 -7.76 1.42
CA GLU A 515 43.02 -9.17 1.15
C GLU A 515 41.98 -9.74 0.16
N PHE A 516 40.90 -8.99 -0.12
CA PHE A 516 39.78 -9.45 -1.01
C PHE A 516 39.66 -8.55 -2.23
N ARG A 517 39.09 -9.14 -3.31
CA ARG A 517 38.75 -8.38 -4.52
C ARG A 517 37.31 -7.87 -4.43
N LEU A 518 37.16 -6.58 -4.66
CA LEU A 518 35.85 -5.91 -4.63
C LEU A 518 35.44 -5.49 -6.03
N SER A 519 34.14 -5.69 -6.35
CA SER A 519 33.45 -5.09 -7.49
C SER A 519 32.55 -3.96 -7.02
N LYS A 520 32.26 -2.98 -7.89
CA LYS A 520 31.28 -1.93 -7.62
C LYS A 520 30.24 -1.84 -8.73
N VAL A 521 28.96 -1.64 -8.34
CA VAL A 521 27.85 -1.46 -9.29
C VAL A 521 26.94 -0.33 -8.83
N HIS A 522 26.65 0.63 -9.73
CA HIS A 522 25.74 1.73 -9.43
C HIS A 522 24.93 2.17 -10.66
N GLY A 523 23.89 2.99 -10.45
CA GLY A 523 22.90 3.38 -11.46
C GLY A 523 23.48 4.04 -12.73
N ARG A 524 24.59 4.78 -12.61
CA ARG A 524 25.19 5.54 -13.72
C ARG A 524 26.19 4.78 -14.59
N MET A 525 26.55 3.56 -14.21
CA MET A 525 27.39 2.74 -15.08
C MET A 525 26.65 2.40 -16.37
N LYS A 526 27.37 2.33 -17.46
CA LYS A 526 26.83 1.81 -18.72
C LYS A 526 26.34 0.37 -18.51
N PRO A 527 25.28 -0.05 -19.20
CA PRO A 527 24.78 -1.42 -19.07
C PRO A 527 25.86 -2.49 -19.21
N SER A 528 26.74 -2.36 -20.20
CA SER A 528 27.85 -3.28 -20.43
C SER A 528 28.89 -3.33 -19.30
N GLU A 529 29.14 -2.19 -18.63
CA GLU A 529 30.06 -2.12 -17.50
C GLU A 529 29.44 -2.78 -16.26
N LYS A 530 28.12 -2.52 -16.03
CA LYS A 530 27.39 -3.18 -14.95
C LYS A 530 27.42 -4.68 -15.10
N GLU A 531 27.15 -5.16 -16.32
CA GLU A 531 27.14 -6.57 -16.65
C GLU A 531 28.53 -7.21 -16.43
N ALA A 532 29.59 -6.57 -16.87
CA ALA A 532 30.96 -7.04 -16.68
C ALA A 532 31.32 -7.15 -15.18
N GLU A 533 31.01 -6.15 -14.36
CA GLU A 533 31.27 -6.20 -12.91
C GLU A 533 30.41 -7.26 -12.19
N MET A 534 29.14 -7.38 -12.58
CA MET A 534 28.26 -8.42 -12.05
C MET A 534 28.76 -9.82 -12.44
N GLN A 535 29.23 -10.03 -13.68
CA GLN A 535 29.75 -11.30 -14.14
C GLN A 535 31.00 -11.72 -13.35
N LYS A 536 31.91 -10.80 -13.02
CA LYS A 536 33.05 -11.06 -12.14
C LYS A 536 32.61 -11.59 -10.77
N PHE A 537 31.54 -11.01 -10.23
CA PHE A 537 31.01 -11.46 -8.95
C PHE A 537 30.31 -12.82 -9.07
N VAL A 538 29.53 -13.06 -10.12
CA VAL A 538 28.89 -14.36 -10.38
C VAL A 538 29.94 -15.47 -10.55
N ASN A 539 31.04 -15.19 -11.25
CA ASN A 539 32.13 -16.15 -11.47
C ASN A 539 33.02 -16.36 -10.21
N GLY A 540 32.81 -15.60 -9.12
CA GLY A 540 33.62 -15.69 -7.92
C GLY A 540 34.99 -15.01 -8.04
N GLU A 541 35.24 -14.26 -9.10
CA GLU A 541 36.49 -13.48 -9.29
C GLU A 541 36.61 -12.36 -8.26
N THR A 542 35.47 -11.84 -7.80
CA THR A 542 35.35 -10.88 -6.71
C THR A 542 34.49 -11.44 -5.59
N GLN A 543 34.91 -11.23 -4.35
CA GLN A 543 34.27 -11.78 -3.15
C GLN A 543 33.25 -10.83 -2.52
N ILE A 544 33.43 -9.53 -2.73
CA ILE A 544 32.55 -8.49 -2.16
C ILE A 544 32.04 -7.62 -3.30
N LEU A 545 30.72 -7.49 -3.40
CA LEU A 545 30.06 -6.56 -4.33
C LEU A 545 29.51 -5.38 -3.56
N VAL A 546 30.01 -4.19 -3.89
CA VAL A 546 29.57 -2.91 -3.32
C VAL A 546 28.61 -2.25 -4.31
N ALA A 547 27.41 -1.89 -3.86
CA ALA A 547 26.44 -1.33 -4.76
C ALA A 547 25.51 -0.30 -4.09
N THR A 548 24.79 0.46 -4.93
CA THR A 548 23.57 1.18 -4.56
C THR A 548 22.36 0.28 -4.73
N THR A 549 21.15 0.79 -4.53
CA THR A 549 19.85 0.08 -4.68
C THR A 549 19.65 -0.63 -6.03
N VAL A 550 20.52 -0.42 -7.01
CA VAL A 550 20.46 -1.04 -8.35
C VAL A 550 20.55 -2.58 -8.34
N ILE A 551 20.96 -3.20 -7.22
CA ILE A 551 20.94 -4.66 -7.03
C ILE A 551 19.50 -5.23 -6.94
N GLU A 552 18.48 -4.39 -6.94
CA GLU A 552 17.07 -4.83 -7.03
C GLU A 552 16.82 -5.73 -8.26
N VAL A 553 17.70 -5.69 -9.25
CA VAL A 553 17.59 -6.46 -10.50
C VAL A 553 18.26 -7.83 -10.39
N GLY A 554 17.51 -8.78 -10.02
CA GLY A 554 17.36 -10.19 -10.41
C GLY A 554 18.56 -11.16 -10.48
N VAL A 555 19.82 -10.75 -10.28
CA VAL A 555 20.94 -11.68 -10.46
C VAL A 555 21.01 -12.71 -9.34
N ASN A 556 20.99 -13.99 -9.70
CA ASN A 556 21.11 -15.11 -8.77
C ASN A 556 22.58 -15.47 -8.55
N VAL A 557 23.08 -15.28 -7.33
CA VAL A 557 24.42 -15.73 -6.91
C VAL A 557 24.27 -16.67 -5.73
N PRO A 558 24.21 -17.99 -5.95
CA PRO A 558 23.95 -18.96 -4.86
C PRO A 558 24.97 -18.92 -3.73
N ASN A 559 26.22 -18.55 -4.04
CA ASN A 559 27.32 -18.45 -3.05
C ASN A 559 27.27 -17.17 -2.23
N ALA A 560 26.46 -16.17 -2.60
CA ALA A 560 26.31 -14.95 -1.82
C ALA A 560 25.40 -15.19 -0.61
N SER A 561 25.98 -15.35 0.56
CA SER A 561 25.29 -15.67 1.82
C SER A 561 25.17 -14.49 2.78
N VAL A 562 25.81 -13.36 2.52
CA VAL A 562 25.78 -12.20 3.41
C VAL A 562 25.34 -10.96 2.65
N MET A 563 24.31 -10.30 3.19
CA MET A 563 23.84 -8.99 2.77
C MET A 563 24.09 -7.97 3.88
N VAL A 564 24.81 -6.92 3.59
CA VAL A 564 25.02 -5.79 4.51
C VAL A 564 24.35 -4.56 3.93
N ILE A 565 23.42 -3.98 4.65
CA ILE A 565 22.70 -2.78 4.24
C ILE A 565 23.12 -1.64 5.18
N LEU A 566 23.89 -0.70 4.64
CA LEU A 566 24.35 0.46 5.38
C LEU A 566 23.25 1.54 5.38
N ASP A 567 23.17 2.31 6.46
CA ASP A 567 22.12 3.31 6.67
C ASP A 567 20.70 2.74 6.41
N ALA A 568 20.43 1.54 6.93
CA ALA A 568 19.18 0.80 6.70
C ALA A 568 17.92 1.61 7.07
N GLN A 569 18.04 2.63 7.94
CA GLN A 569 16.94 3.54 8.28
C GLN A 569 16.41 4.36 7.10
N ARG A 570 17.17 4.48 6.02
CA ARG A 570 16.80 5.23 4.82
C ARG A 570 16.01 4.41 3.80
N PHE A 571 15.92 3.11 4.00
CA PHE A 571 15.19 2.20 3.10
C PHE A 571 13.76 1.96 3.58
N GLY A 572 12.84 1.80 2.63
CA GLY A 572 11.52 1.28 2.90
C GLY A 572 11.54 -0.22 3.22
N LEU A 573 10.52 -0.72 3.93
CA LEU A 573 10.43 -2.15 4.30
C LEU A 573 10.45 -3.07 3.08
N SER A 574 9.73 -2.72 2.03
CA SER A 574 9.70 -3.49 0.77
C SER A 574 11.08 -3.58 0.12
N GLN A 575 11.86 -2.49 0.13
CA GLN A 575 13.22 -2.47 -0.40
C GLN A 575 14.17 -3.34 0.46
N LEU A 576 14.10 -3.21 1.79
CA LEU A 576 14.89 -4.05 2.70
C LEU A 576 14.60 -5.54 2.50
N HIS A 577 13.32 -5.89 2.32
CA HIS A 577 12.91 -7.26 2.05
C HIS A 577 13.43 -7.79 0.70
N GLN A 578 13.35 -6.99 -0.36
CA GLN A 578 13.90 -7.35 -1.67
C GLN A 578 15.41 -7.56 -1.63
N LEU A 579 16.15 -6.66 -0.95
CA LEU A 579 17.60 -6.78 -0.76
C LEU A 579 17.93 -8.03 0.04
N ARG A 580 17.22 -8.30 1.16
CA ARG A 580 17.38 -9.53 1.93
C ARG A 580 17.19 -10.78 1.08
N GLY A 581 16.20 -10.78 0.21
CA GLY A 581 15.90 -11.90 -0.70
C GLY A 581 16.98 -12.19 -1.76
N ARG A 582 18.02 -11.34 -1.88
CA ARG A 582 19.17 -11.58 -2.77
C ARG A 582 20.15 -12.62 -2.22
N VAL A 583 20.10 -12.88 -0.92
CA VAL A 583 20.86 -13.96 -0.27
C VAL A 583 19.91 -15.10 0.14
N GLY A 584 20.45 -16.21 0.64
CA GLY A 584 19.65 -17.34 1.09
C GLY A 584 19.13 -18.22 -0.06
N ARG A 585 19.81 -18.25 -1.19
CA ARG A 585 19.47 -19.10 -2.35
C ARG A 585 20.29 -20.39 -2.40
N GLY A 586 21.33 -20.50 -1.57
CA GLY A 586 22.11 -21.72 -1.37
C GLY A 586 21.59 -22.55 -0.19
N ALA A 587 22.24 -23.72 0.03
CA ALA A 587 21.92 -24.61 1.14
C ALA A 587 22.48 -24.11 2.50
N ASP A 588 23.33 -23.11 2.50
CA ASP A 588 24.03 -22.60 3.68
C ASP A 588 23.25 -21.51 4.40
N GLN A 589 23.56 -21.33 5.69
CA GLN A 589 22.98 -20.24 6.48
C GLN A 589 23.35 -18.89 5.88
N SER A 590 22.37 -18.03 5.67
CA SER A 590 22.56 -16.69 5.14
C SER A 590 22.19 -15.61 6.17
N TYR A 591 22.86 -14.47 6.06
CA TYR A 591 22.76 -13.37 7.00
C TYR A 591 22.40 -12.07 6.29
N CYS A 592 21.50 -11.29 6.90
CA CYS A 592 21.20 -9.93 6.50
C CYS A 592 21.52 -8.98 7.67
N LEU A 593 22.47 -8.09 7.47
CA LEU A 593 22.94 -7.16 8.50
C LEU A 593 22.40 -5.77 8.18
N LEU A 594 21.50 -5.27 9.03
CA LEU A 594 20.94 -3.93 8.92
C LEU A 594 21.76 -2.98 9.81
N VAL A 595 22.52 -2.09 9.19
CA VAL A 595 23.38 -1.14 9.90
C VAL A 595 22.68 0.22 9.93
N THR A 596 22.52 0.80 11.12
CA THR A 596 21.84 2.10 11.32
C THR A 596 22.65 3.03 12.21
N GLY A 597 22.37 4.32 12.13
CA GLY A 597 22.80 5.28 13.14
C GLY A 597 22.13 5.01 14.50
N TYR A 598 22.66 5.62 15.56
CA TYR A 598 22.18 5.40 16.93
C TYR A 598 20.81 6.03 17.20
N GLU A 599 20.55 7.21 16.64
CA GLU A 599 19.30 7.94 16.82
C GLU A 599 18.27 7.50 15.78
N LEU A 600 17.31 6.68 16.20
CA LEU A 600 16.21 6.22 15.37
C LEU A 600 14.87 6.78 15.84
N SER A 601 14.05 7.25 14.92
CA SER A 601 12.64 7.55 15.23
C SER A 601 11.91 6.28 15.66
N SER A 602 10.81 6.43 16.41
CA SER A 602 9.99 5.29 16.86
C SER A 602 9.47 4.46 15.69
N GLU A 603 9.15 5.10 14.58
CA GLU A 603 8.67 4.46 13.35
C GLU A 603 9.79 3.67 12.66
N THR A 604 10.98 4.26 12.52
CA THR A 604 12.13 3.59 11.94
C THR A 604 12.55 2.37 12.77
N ARG A 605 12.54 2.49 14.10
CA ARG A 605 12.81 1.36 14.98
C ARG A 605 11.85 0.21 14.75
N LYS A 606 10.54 0.48 14.67
CA LYS A 606 9.52 -0.53 14.33
C LYS A 606 9.79 -1.20 12.99
N ARG A 607 10.22 -0.45 11.96
CA ARG A 607 10.58 -1.03 10.66
C ARG A 607 11.75 -2.01 10.77
N ILE A 608 12.80 -1.64 11.47
CA ILE A 608 13.97 -2.51 11.68
C ILE A 608 13.59 -3.75 12.50
N ASP A 609 12.83 -3.58 13.57
CA ASP A 609 12.37 -4.69 14.43
C ASP A 609 11.56 -5.71 13.61
N ILE A 610 10.60 -5.25 12.80
CA ILE A 610 9.80 -6.12 11.91
C ILE A 610 10.69 -6.93 10.96
N MET A 611 11.72 -6.31 10.38
CA MET A 611 12.67 -7.01 9.50
C MET A 611 13.48 -8.08 10.23
N CYS A 612 13.77 -7.88 11.51
CA CYS A 612 14.47 -8.87 12.34
C CYS A 612 13.54 -10.00 12.82
N ASP A 613 12.28 -9.69 13.09
CA ASP A 613 11.32 -10.63 13.70
C ASP A 613 10.74 -11.63 12.71
N THR A 614 10.65 -11.28 11.42
CA THR A 614 10.00 -12.15 10.44
C THR A 614 10.73 -12.22 9.09
N ASN A 615 10.70 -13.42 8.50
CA ASN A 615 11.11 -13.63 7.11
C ASN A 615 9.94 -13.61 6.12
N ASP A 616 8.70 -13.60 6.62
CA ASP A 616 7.49 -13.61 5.80
C ASP A 616 7.28 -12.26 5.11
N GLY A 617 7.44 -12.24 3.79
CA GLY A 617 7.31 -11.04 2.98
C GLY A 617 5.89 -10.45 2.99
N PHE A 618 4.84 -11.26 3.17
CA PHE A 618 3.46 -10.76 3.26
C PHE A 618 3.22 -10.01 4.56
N ARG A 619 3.74 -10.52 5.69
CA ARG A 619 3.70 -9.81 6.98
C ARG A 619 4.48 -8.48 6.93
N ILE A 620 5.64 -8.47 6.26
CA ILE A 620 6.43 -7.25 6.06
C ILE A 620 5.65 -6.24 5.21
N ALA A 621 5.03 -6.68 4.12
CA ALA A 621 4.23 -5.82 3.25
C ALA A 621 2.99 -5.25 3.96
N GLU A 622 2.31 -6.04 4.79
CA GLU A 622 1.20 -5.56 5.63
C GLU A 622 1.66 -4.52 6.65
N ALA A 623 2.82 -4.73 7.24
CA ALA A 623 3.39 -3.77 8.18
C ALA A 623 3.84 -2.48 7.49
N ASP A 624 4.46 -2.58 6.31
CA ASP A 624 4.85 -1.42 5.48
C ASP A 624 3.62 -0.56 5.15
N LEU A 625 2.52 -1.22 4.71
CA LEU A 625 1.26 -0.56 4.40
C LEU A 625 0.67 0.16 5.63
N LYS A 626 0.71 -0.46 6.81
CA LYS A 626 0.21 0.13 8.06
C LYS A 626 1.06 1.31 8.56
N LEU A 627 2.37 1.28 8.34
CA LEU A 627 3.30 2.33 8.79
C LEU A 627 3.29 3.56 7.89
N ARG A 628 3.13 3.41 6.58
CA ARG A 628 3.09 4.53 5.63
C ARG A 628 1.88 5.43 5.79
N GLY A 629 0.75 4.91 6.28
CA GLY A 629 -0.49 5.67 6.40
C GLY A 629 -1.18 5.95 5.04
N PRO A 630 -2.37 6.59 5.06
CA PRO A 630 -3.19 6.79 3.87
C PRO A 630 -2.63 7.79 2.84
N GLY A 631 -1.66 8.65 3.23
CA GLY A 631 -1.11 9.71 2.35
C GLY A 631 -0.06 9.26 1.34
N ASP A 632 0.66 8.16 1.63
CA ASP A 632 1.79 7.71 0.80
C ASP A 632 1.43 6.66 -0.25
N LEU A 633 0.15 6.35 -0.41
CA LEU A 633 -0.34 5.53 -1.53
C LEU A 633 -0.20 6.24 -2.89
N GLU A 634 0.17 7.54 -2.90
CA GLU A 634 0.50 8.28 -4.13
C GLU A 634 1.65 7.67 -4.94
N GLY A 635 2.56 6.92 -4.32
CA GLY A 635 3.58 6.12 -5.02
C GLY A 635 3.02 4.98 -5.87
N THR A 636 1.74 4.62 -5.71
CA THR A 636 1.01 3.63 -6.52
C THR A 636 0.36 4.22 -7.76
N GLN A 637 0.62 5.49 -8.12
CA GLN A 637 0.20 6.09 -9.41
C GLN A 637 0.71 5.30 -10.63
N GLN A 638 1.64 4.37 -10.45
CA GLN A 638 2.05 3.45 -11.51
C GLN A 638 0.95 2.47 -11.96
N SER A 639 -0.10 2.27 -11.17
CA SER A 639 -1.27 1.45 -11.53
C SER A 639 -2.43 2.26 -12.11
N GLY A 640 -2.33 3.58 -12.20
CA GLY A 640 -3.36 4.45 -12.79
C GLY A 640 -4.64 4.63 -11.96
N ILE A 641 -4.71 4.11 -10.75
CA ILE A 641 -5.90 4.16 -9.89
C ILE A 641 -5.61 5.01 -8.67
N ALA A 642 -6.02 6.26 -8.70
CA ALA A 642 -6.19 7.05 -7.50
C ALA A 642 -7.57 6.69 -6.88
N PHE A 643 -7.58 5.90 -5.81
CA PHE A 643 -8.80 5.75 -5.01
C PHE A 643 -8.93 6.97 -4.10
N ASP A 644 -9.83 7.87 -4.45
CA ASP A 644 -10.20 9.00 -3.58
C ASP A 644 -11.17 8.47 -2.49
N LEU A 645 -10.63 7.69 -1.56
CA LEU A 645 -11.38 7.15 -0.43
C LEU A 645 -11.52 8.23 0.64
N LYS A 646 -12.77 8.54 1.02
CA LYS A 646 -13.10 9.60 1.98
C LYS A 646 -12.99 9.17 3.44
N ILE A 647 -13.28 7.90 3.73
CA ILE A 647 -13.32 7.37 5.10
C ILE A 647 -12.61 6.02 5.25
N ALA A 648 -12.64 5.17 4.23
CA ALA A 648 -11.99 3.86 4.29
C ALA A 648 -10.48 3.98 4.07
N ASP A 649 -9.74 3.10 4.73
CA ASP A 649 -8.30 2.96 4.61
C ASP A 649 -7.97 1.50 4.27
N ILE A 650 -7.58 1.23 3.04
CA ILE A 650 -7.32 -0.14 2.56
C ILE A 650 -6.26 -0.83 3.43
N ALA A 651 -5.31 -0.07 3.98
CA ALA A 651 -4.26 -0.59 4.84
C ALA A 651 -4.78 -1.10 6.19
N ARG A 652 -5.78 -0.42 6.74
CA ARG A 652 -6.32 -0.69 8.08
C ARG A 652 -7.60 -1.49 8.05
N ASP A 653 -8.39 -1.33 6.99
CA ASP A 653 -9.73 -1.90 6.87
C ASP A 653 -9.76 -3.22 6.06
N GLY A 654 -8.66 -3.99 6.04
CA GLY A 654 -8.52 -5.19 5.20
C GLY A 654 -9.64 -6.22 5.37
N GLN A 655 -10.17 -6.41 6.58
CA GLN A 655 -11.31 -7.32 6.82
C GLN A 655 -12.59 -6.79 6.14
N LEU A 656 -12.82 -5.48 6.17
CA LEU A 656 -13.95 -4.85 5.49
C LEU A 656 -13.79 -4.92 3.97
N VAL A 657 -12.59 -4.77 3.43
CA VAL A 657 -12.30 -4.95 1.99
C VAL A 657 -12.68 -6.37 1.55
N GLN A 658 -12.27 -7.40 2.32
CA GLN A 658 -12.59 -8.78 2.00
C GLN A 658 -14.10 -9.05 2.10
N LEU A 659 -14.76 -8.53 3.13
CA LEU A 659 -16.21 -8.65 3.28
C LEU A 659 -16.94 -7.97 2.12
N ALA A 660 -16.56 -6.75 1.77
CA ALA A 660 -17.12 -5.99 0.67
C ALA A 660 -16.97 -6.73 -0.68
N ARG A 661 -15.77 -7.30 -0.94
CA ARG A 661 -15.53 -8.10 -2.14
C ARG A 661 -16.40 -9.35 -2.20
N ASN A 662 -16.51 -10.09 -1.09
CA ASN A 662 -17.34 -11.29 -1.04
C ASN A 662 -18.82 -10.99 -1.34
N GLU A 663 -19.33 -9.88 -0.80
CA GLU A 663 -20.71 -9.45 -1.05
C GLU A 663 -20.91 -8.97 -2.51
N ALA A 664 -19.96 -8.21 -3.04
CA ALA A 664 -19.98 -7.77 -4.43
C ALA A 664 -19.89 -8.96 -5.40
N GLN A 665 -19.07 -9.97 -5.10
CA GLN A 665 -18.93 -11.19 -5.91
C GLN A 665 -20.24 -11.95 -6.00
N LYS A 666 -20.95 -12.15 -4.87
CA LYS A 666 -22.28 -12.81 -4.87
C LYS A 666 -23.27 -12.13 -5.80
N ILE A 667 -23.23 -10.81 -5.87
CA ILE A 667 -24.13 -10.04 -6.74
C ILE A 667 -23.74 -10.20 -8.21
N ILE A 668 -22.44 -10.13 -8.53
CA ILE A 668 -21.95 -10.32 -9.90
C ILE A 668 -22.20 -11.76 -10.38
N ASP A 669 -22.04 -12.76 -9.51
CA ASP A 669 -22.31 -14.17 -9.87
C ASP A 669 -23.80 -14.41 -10.15
N ASP A 670 -24.68 -13.76 -9.39
CA ASP A 670 -26.13 -13.85 -9.61
C ASP A 670 -26.61 -12.96 -10.78
N ASP A 671 -26.02 -11.77 -10.97
CA ASP A 671 -26.40 -10.81 -12.03
C ASP A 671 -25.18 -10.34 -12.85
N PRO A 672 -24.58 -11.22 -13.65
CA PRO A 672 -23.38 -10.86 -14.42
C PRO A 672 -23.63 -9.84 -15.53
N ARG A 673 -24.91 -9.57 -15.89
CA ARG A 673 -25.30 -8.58 -16.89
C ARG A 673 -25.74 -7.25 -16.30
N CYS A 674 -25.87 -7.17 -14.99
CA CYS A 674 -26.36 -5.98 -14.28
C CYS A 674 -27.78 -5.56 -14.70
N GLU A 675 -28.66 -6.53 -14.97
CA GLU A 675 -29.99 -6.33 -15.51
C GLU A 675 -31.12 -6.69 -14.53
N LYS A 676 -30.83 -7.46 -13.46
CA LYS A 676 -31.83 -7.91 -12.52
C LYS A 676 -32.41 -6.75 -11.70
N THR A 677 -33.73 -6.64 -11.70
CA THR A 677 -34.48 -5.55 -11.03
C THR A 677 -34.22 -5.49 -9.53
N GLN A 678 -34.00 -6.63 -8.90
CA GLN A 678 -33.70 -6.71 -7.46
C GLN A 678 -32.42 -5.97 -7.05
N TYR A 679 -31.48 -5.76 -7.97
CA TYR A 679 -30.23 -5.02 -7.77
C TYR A 679 -30.25 -3.62 -8.38
N SER A 680 -31.39 -3.15 -8.89
CA SER A 680 -31.50 -1.84 -9.53
C SER A 680 -31.04 -0.68 -8.65
N LEU A 681 -31.28 -0.77 -7.34
CA LEU A 681 -30.78 0.20 -6.37
C LEU A 681 -29.26 0.34 -6.43
N LEU A 682 -28.55 -0.79 -6.44
CA LEU A 682 -27.07 -0.83 -6.47
C LEU A 682 -26.54 -0.29 -7.80
N TRP A 683 -27.12 -0.74 -8.91
CA TRP A 683 -26.67 -0.33 -10.26
C TRP A 683 -26.93 1.16 -10.53
N ASN A 684 -28.04 1.72 -10.04
CA ASN A 684 -28.33 3.14 -10.17
C ASN A 684 -27.35 3.97 -9.36
N HIS A 685 -27.09 3.59 -8.11
CA HIS A 685 -26.14 4.31 -7.28
C HIS A 685 -24.70 4.22 -7.82
N LEU A 686 -24.30 3.06 -8.34
CA LEU A 686 -23.00 2.90 -9.01
C LEU A 686 -22.88 3.81 -10.26
N LYS A 687 -23.96 4.01 -11.02
CA LYS A 687 -23.98 4.95 -12.17
C LYS A 687 -23.83 6.40 -11.70
N GLU A 688 -24.48 6.79 -10.61
CA GLU A 688 -24.36 8.13 -10.02
C GLU A 688 -22.91 8.42 -9.58
N LEU A 689 -22.28 7.49 -8.86
CA LEU A 689 -20.88 7.60 -8.45
C LEU A 689 -19.91 7.77 -9.62
N ARG A 690 -20.17 7.09 -10.75
CA ARG A 690 -19.35 7.22 -11.96
C ARG A 690 -19.44 8.58 -12.63
N ASN A 691 -20.61 9.20 -12.59
CA ASN A 691 -20.83 10.49 -13.23
C ASN A 691 -20.25 11.66 -12.42
N THR A 692 -19.99 11.47 -11.14
CA THR A 692 -19.63 12.56 -10.21
C THR A 692 -18.15 12.67 -9.90
N GLN A 693 -17.34 11.60 -9.91
CA GLN A 693 -16.01 11.68 -9.30
C GLN A 693 -14.87 10.84 -9.89
N ILE A 694 -15.09 9.81 -10.69
CA ILE A 694 -13.98 8.88 -10.97
C ILE A 694 -13.90 8.55 -12.45
N ASN A 695 -12.77 8.93 -13.06
CA ASN A 695 -12.41 8.49 -14.40
C ASN A 695 -11.93 7.03 -14.35
N TRP A 696 -12.88 6.10 -14.16
CA TRP A 696 -12.65 4.66 -14.09
C TRP A 696 -12.16 4.05 -15.41
N SER A 697 -12.14 4.84 -16.50
CA SER A 697 -11.64 4.40 -17.80
C SER A 697 -10.11 4.28 -17.86
N ALA A 698 -9.39 4.76 -16.85
CA ALA A 698 -7.94 4.62 -16.73
C ALA A 698 -7.51 3.24 -16.21
N ILE A 699 -8.46 2.36 -15.87
CA ILE A 699 -8.21 1.00 -15.35
C ILE A 699 -8.15 -0.03 -16.49
N SER A 700 -8.49 0.39 -17.71
CA SER A 700 -8.49 -0.49 -18.88
C SER A 700 -7.14 -0.57 -19.57
#